data_ddf18abd3fdf2d5525b3ef22a7e9bf7b
#
_entry.id   ddf18abd3fdf2d5525b3ef22a7e9bf7b
#
_cell.length_a   1.000
_cell.length_b   1.000
_cell.length_c   1.000
_cell.angle_alpha   90.00
_cell.angle_beta   90.00
_cell.angle_gamma   90.00
#
_symmetry.space_group_name_H-M   'P 1'
#
loop_
_entity.id
_entity.type
_entity.pdbx_description
1 polymer ?
#
loop_
_entity_poly.entity_id
_entity_poly.type
_entity_poly.pdbx_seq_one_letter_code
_entity_poly.pdbx_strand_id
1 'polypeptide(L)'
;RSTDSDVRYMALNDLLTGVRQHTSELRGSRQEQEAVERVLELLQDTHSEVKNLAVTALGVFATRLRDDHVQRMMEVVCAGMSSSQEEERDICASALRTLLHDLSQAGDKAARWKEMIVHYVTPLLASQLEVPDYGLQATALSALHDVLLQAGPLVAAQAPLEQVVAETLLSKLAADHSSLVRRAMQGLGALCQLCSAHTYNAVLERGLAGQPLSAHTSVQLLGVLARETPQRLSPHVPTYVHHVLSVLRQALGTDDDVGETCLATLQGLVCVGSMDASCVSAATEAALAALTYDPNAMDMDEDDDINMDDDELELDDVSDDDDMSWRIRRAACRVLGTLYEHGCMDASHAPRIAASLADRLIEREETVRLEALAALMHVLRVAPRALGPHTQMVHALSSWRSATAQVAALQALTTLVASLGADLPQSDVALHTALSVIEDDAAASHYSKGRCMAGLELLKQMCLSAPTVVLADVDRVSNTLAQVSCQPHHRTALEALAVCPPFFVHVAPQAPAACAERLCEVLCRPRDHAAALDASLVALDAALCAVGPRLASLPRLLQVIATRLQDPVTRVRCVQMVRDVMTCRSLQTCMPVHELGRESLPLLASFAHHRDMGAAALHALHSVAVVLPSDAQPTVLELLQRPMPPLDTPALPPTLALAQQAVQY
;
A
#
# COMPACT_ATOMS: atom_id res chain seq x y z
N ARG A 1 -18.69 -4.17 -47.07
CA ARG A 1 -17.57 -4.39 -48.02
C ARG A 1 -16.99 -3.05 -48.55
N SER A 2 -16.90 -2.04 -47.70
CA SER A 2 -16.21 -0.79 -48.04
C SER A 2 -14.69 -1.00 -48.03
N THR A 3 -13.97 -0.33 -48.90
CA THR A 3 -12.51 -0.26 -48.89
C THR A 3 -12.02 0.65 -47.76
N ASP A 4 -12.87 1.56 -47.27
CA ASP A 4 -12.60 2.51 -46.20
C ASP A 4 -12.76 1.82 -44.81
N SER A 5 -11.72 1.86 -44.01
CA SER A 5 -11.67 1.29 -42.64
C SER A 5 -12.65 1.97 -41.69
N ASP A 6 -12.81 3.29 -41.78
CA ASP A 6 -13.66 4.05 -40.89
C ASP A 6 -15.15 3.69 -41.13
N VAL A 7 -15.51 3.51 -42.40
CA VAL A 7 -16.86 3.07 -42.76
C VAL A 7 -17.12 1.65 -42.25
N ARG A 8 -16.12 0.74 -42.33
CA ARG A 8 -16.26 -0.61 -41.79
C ARG A 8 -16.38 -0.60 -40.25
N TYR A 9 -15.57 0.22 -39.59
CA TYR A 9 -15.63 0.37 -38.14
C TYR A 9 -17.00 0.92 -37.69
N MET A 10 -17.47 2.01 -38.31
CA MET A 10 -18.77 2.60 -37.98
C MET A 10 -19.93 1.61 -38.20
N ALA A 11 -19.93 0.91 -39.35
CA ALA A 11 -20.96 -0.08 -39.64
C ALA A 11 -20.98 -1.25 -38.66
N LEU A 12 -19.79 -1.69 -38.18
CA LEU A 12 -19.68 -2.72 -37.15
C LEU A 12 -20.15 -2.22 -35.79
N ASN A 13 -19.84 -0.99 -35.44
CA ASN A 13 -20.29 -0.36 -34.19
C ASN A 13 -21.81 -0.16 -34.17
N ASP A 14 -22.41 0.24 -35.29
CA ASP A 14 -23.86 0.36 -35.45
C ASP A 14 -24.56 -1.01 -35.35
N LEU A 15 -23.99 -2.04 -35.97
CA LEU A 15 -24.47 -3.41 -35.86
C LEU A 15 -24.42 -3.90 -34.40
N LEU A 16 -23.31 -3.63 -33.68
CA LEU A 16 -23.14 -3.97 -32.29
C LEU A 16 -24.18 -3.28 -31.41
N THR A 17 -24.42 -2.01 -31.66
CA THR A 17 -25.43 -1.20 -30.96
C THR A 17 -26.84 -1.74 -31.24
N GLY A 18 -27.14 -2.10 -32.49
CA GLY A 18 -28.39 -2.70 -32.90
C GLY A 18 -28.65 -4.04 -32.17
N VAL A 19 -27.63 -4.90 -32.09
CA VAL A 19 -27.74 -6.19 -31.36
C VAL A 19 -27.95 -5.97 -29.87
N ARG A 20 -27.32 -4.95 -29.27
CA ARG A 20 -27.52 -4.61 -27.85
C ARG A 20 -28.94 -4.11 -27.56
N GLN A 21 -29.55 -3.35 -28.45
CA GLN A 21 -30.83 -2.70 -28.26
C GLN A 21 -32.04 -3.52 -28.76
N HIS A 22 -31.87 -4.25 -29.88
CA HIS A 22 -32.97 -4.92 -30.61
C HIS A 22 -32.74 -6.42 -30.77
N THR A 23 -32.21 -7.12 -29.76
CA THR A 23 -31.88 -8.55 -29.81
C THR A 23 -33.10 -9.41 -30.20
N SER A 24 -34.31 -9.06 -29.76
CA SER A 24 -35.55 -9.83 -30.01
C SER A 24 -35.98 -9.83 -31.49
N GLU A 25 -35.67 -8.78 -32.25
CA GLU A 25 -36.04 -8.64 -33.66
C GLU A 25 -35.05 -9.37 -34.57
N LEU A 26 -33.77 -9.43 -34.18
CA LEU A 26 -32.72 -10.11 -34.92
C LEU A 26 -32.75 -11.64 -34.72
N ARG A 27 -33.12 -12.09 -33.52
CA ARG A 27 -33.01 -13.48 -33.10
C ARG A 27 -33.93 -14.39 -33.95
N GLY A 28 -33.31 -15.37 -34.64
CA GLY A 28 -34.02 -16.29 -35.53
C GLY A 28 -34.22 -15.80 -36.96
N SER A 29 -33.75 -14.59 -37.28
CA SER A 29 -33.83 -14.05 -38.65
C SER A 29 -32.66 -14.49 -39.51
N ARG A 30 -32.81 -14.40 -40.85
CA ARG A 30 -31.69 -14.61 -41.78
C ARG A 30 -30.58 -13.58 -41.57
N GLN A 31 -30.91 -12.41 -41.08
CA GLN A 31 -29.97 -11.33 -40.79
C GLN A 31 -29.05 -11.66 -39.63
N GLU A 32 -29.50 -12.46 -38.65
CA GLU A 32 -28.68 -12.93 -37.53
C GLU A 32 -27.48 -13.73 -38.01
N GLN A 33 -27.73 -14.72 -38.89
CA GLN A 33 -26.67 -15.54 -39.46
C GLN A 33 -25.70 -14.71 -40.31
N GLU A 34 -26.24 -13.82 -41.14
CA GLU A 34 -25.40 -12.93 -41.98
C GLU A 34 -24.53 -12.00 -41.14
N ALA A 35 -25.05 -11.47 -40.04
CA ALA A 35 -24.30 -10.63 -39.10
C ALA A 35 -23.12 -11.40 -38.46
N VAL A 36 -23.36 -12.64 -38.01
CA VAL A 36 -22.32 -13.50 -37.41
C VAL A 36 -21.20 -13.78 -38.42
N GLU A 37 -21.53 -14.22 -39.63
CA GLU A 37 -20.52 -14.53 -40.65
C GLU A 37 -19.72 -13.26 -41.04
N ARG A 38 -20.37 -12.10 -41.09
CA ARG A 38 -19.66 -10.84 -41.36
C ARG A 38 -18.69 -10.44 -40.24
N VAL A 39 -19.06 -10.61 -38.96
CA VAL A 39 -18.16 -10.34 -37.85
C VAL A 39 -16.97 -11.30 -37.85
N LEU A 40 -17.21 -12.59 -38.18
CA LEU A 40 -16.13 -13.57 -38.32
C LEU A 40 -15.17 -13.22 -39.48
N GLU A 41 -15.68 -12.73 -40.62
CA GLU A 41 -14.83 -12.22 -41.72
C GLU A 41 -13.96 -11.03 -41.28
N LEU A 42 -14.49 -10.14 -40.41
CA LEU A 42 -13.77 -8.94 -39.93
C LEU A 42 -12.64 -9.24 -38.94
N LEU A 43 -12.54 -10.46 -38.40
CA LEU A 43 -11.34 -10.88 -37.64
C LEU A 43 -10.08 -10.89 -38.50
N GLN A 44 -10.24 -11.02 -39.83
CA GLN A 44 -9.16 -11.00 -40.82
C GLN A 44 -9.05 -9.62 -41.53
N ASP A 45 -9.65 -8.57 -40.98
CA ASP A 45 -9.56 -7.23 -41.57
C ASP A 45 -8.10 -6.74 -41.61
N THR A 46 -7.78 -5.84 -42.55
CA THR A 46 -6.44 -5.24 -42.66
C THR A 46 -6.18 -4.20 -41.57
N HIS A 47 -7.22 -3.71 -40.91
CA HIS A 47 -7.13 -2.65 -39.88
C HIS A 47 -7.31 -3.22 -38.47
N SER A 48 -6.35 -2.97 -37.60
CA SER A 48 -6.34 -3.49 -36.21
C SER A 48 -7.55 -3.04 -35.38
N GLU A 49 -8.02 -1.81 -35.55
CA GLU A 49 -9.19 -1.30 -34.83
C GLU A 49 -10.48 -2.04 -35.21
N VAL A 50 -10.63 -2.36 -36.52
CA VAL A 50 -11.78 -3.16 -36.99
C VAL A 50 -11.71 -4.58 -36.44
N LYS A 51 -10.52 -5.22 -36.44
CA LYS A 51 -10.30 -6.53 -35.81
C LYS A 51 -10.69 -6.52 -34.33
N ASN A 52 -10.21 -5.56 -33.57
CA ASN A 52 -10.48 -5.46 -32.13
C ASN A 52 -11.97 -5.24 -31.83
N LEU A 53 -12.65 -4.42 -32.65
CA LEU A 53 -14.08 -4.24 -32.54
C LEU A 53 -14.85 -5.52 -32.90
N ALA A 54 -14.37 -6.31 -33.90
CA ALA A 54 -14.94 -7.61 -34.23
C ALA A 54 -14.81 -8.63 -33.10
N VAL A 55 -13.65 -8.66 -32.42
CA VAL A 55 -13.45 -9.45 -31.19
C VAL A 55 -14.48 -9.10 -30.11
N THR A 56 -14.67 -7.79 -29.85
CA THR A 56 -15.67 -7.32 -28.89
C THR A 56 -17.10 -7.69 -29.31
N ALA A 57 -17.39 -7.63 -30.61
CA ALA A 57 -18.69 -7.99 -31.15
C ALA A 57 -19.01 -9.47 -30.96
N LEU A 58 -18.04 -10.39 -31.11
CA LEU A 58 -18.22 -11.82 -30.88
C LEU A 58 -18.71 -12.10 -29.45
N GLY A 59 -18.17 -11.47 -28.42
CA GLY A 59 -18.61 -11.66 -27.05
C GLY A 59 -20.07 -11.24 -26.84
N VAL A 60 -20.46 -10.06 -27.37
CA VAL A 60 -21.86 -9.62 -27.33
C VAL A 60 -22.78 -10.55 -28.10
N PHE A 61 -22.35 -11.03 -29.26
CA PHE A 61 -23.13 -11.96 -30.11
C PHE A 61 -23.34 -13.30 -29.40
N ALA A 62 -22.29 -13.85 -28.81
CA ALA A 62 -22.36 -15.11 -28.08
C ALA A 62 -23.38 -15.09 -26.94
N THR A 63 -23.48 -13.96 -26.24
CA THR A 63 -24.40 -13.80 -25.09
C THR A 63 -25.85 -13.53 -25.53
N ARG A 64 -26.07 -12.93 -26.69
CA ARG A 64 -27.39 -12.41 -27.10
C ARG A 64 -28.07 -13.18 -28.20
N LEU A 65 -27.32 -13.77 -29.12
CA LEU A 65 -27.84 -14.50 -30.26
C LEU A 65 -28.12 -16.00 -29.93
N ARG A 66 -28.49 -16.80 -30.93
CA ARG A 66 -28.77 -18.24 -30.73
C ARG A 66 -27.50 -19.04 -30.48
N ASP A 67 -27.64 -20.12 -29.72
CA ASP A 67 -26.53 -20.99 -29.32
C ASP A 67 -25.83 -21.69 -30.51
N ASP A 68 -26.54 -21.92 -31.63
CA ASP A 68 -25.95 -22.51 -32.86
C ASP A 68 -24.83 -21.60 -33.42
N HIS A 69 -24.93 -20.30 -33.23
CA HIS A 69 -23.90 -19.33 -33.63
C HIS A 69 -22.67 -19.36 -32.72
N VAL A 70 -22.84 -19.66 -31.43
CA VAL A 70 -21.71 -19.81 -30.47
C VAL A 70 -20.80 -20.94 -30.93
N GLN A 71 -21.38 -22.07 -31.36
CA GLN A 71 -20.63 -23.18 -31.93
C GLN A 71 -19.82 -22.76 -33.16
N ARG A 72 -20.44 -22.05 -34.08
CA ARG A 72 -19.78 -21.56 -35.29
C ARG A 72 -18.65 -20.56 -34.98
N MET A 73 -18.86 -19.65 -34.03
CA MET A 73 -17.83 -18.73 -33.61
C MET A 73 -16.63 -19.45 -32.99
N MET A 74 -16.87 -20.43 -32.10
CA MET A 74 -15.81 -21.22 -31.47
C MET A 74 -15.02 -22.04 -32.52
N GLU A 75 -15.70 -22.69 -33.48
CA GLU A 75 -15.05 -23.47 -34.54
C GLU A 75 -14.11 -22.59 -35.38
N VAL A 76 -14.58 -21.41 -35.82
CA VAL A 76 -13.77 -20.48 -36.64
C VAL A 76 -12.60 -19.93 -35.85
N VAL A 77 -12.83 -19.51 -34.60
CA VAL A 77 -11.78 -18.95 -33.72
C VAL A 77 -10.71 -20.02 -33.43
N CYS A 78 -11.12 -21.24 -33.09
CA CYS A 78 -10.19 -22.34 -32.84
C CYS A 78 -9.42 -22.76 -34.13
N ALA A 79 -10.05 -22.73 -35.28
CA ALA A 79 -9.37 -22.99 -36.56
C ALA A 79 -8.30 -21.91 -36.85
N GLY A 80 -8.62 -20.63 -36.63
CA GLY A 80 -7.68 -19.52 -36.79
C GLY A 80 -6.49 -19.57 -35.81
N MET A 81 -6.66 -20.12 -34.62
CA MET A 81 -5.56 -20.36 -33.69
C MET A 81 -4.52 -21.37 -34.20
N SER A 82 -4.87 -22.21 -35.19
CA SER A 82 -3.96 -23.15 -35.85
C SER A 82 -3.28 -22.56 -37.09
N SER A 83 -3.50 -21.28 -37.40
CA SER A 83 -2.92 -20.60 -38.55
C SER A 83 -1.40 -20.53 -38.49
N SER A 84 -0.75 -20.53 -39.62
CA SER A 84 0.69 -20.27 -39.76
C SER A 84 1.06 -18.79 -39.51
N GLN A 85 0.08 -17.88 -39.59
CA GLN A 85 0.27 -16.45 -39.38
C GLN A 85 0.08 -16.09 -37.90
N GLU A 86 1.09 -15.48 -37.30
CA GLU A 86 1.09 -15.09 -35.89
C GLU A 86 -0.03 -14.09 -35.56
N GLU A 87 -0.22 -13.08 -36.40
CA GLU A 87 -1.26 -12.07 -36.22
C GLU A 87 -2.69 -12.68 -36.18
N GLU A 88 -2.95 -13.68 -37.04
CA GLU A 88 -4.23 -14.39 -37.05
C GLU A 88 -4.42 -15.23 -35.79
N ARG A 89 -3.35 -15.90 -35.31
CA ARG A 89 -3.39 -16.66 -34.06
C ARG A 89 -3.70 -15.76 -32.87
N ASP A 90 -3.06 -14.58 -32.77
CA ASP A 90 -3.21 -13.64 -31.66
C ASP A 90 -4.63 -13.05 -31.60
N ILE A 91 -5.18 -12.67 -32.75
CA ILE A 91 -6.56 -12.18 -32.83
C ILE A 91 -7.57 -13.28 -32.45
N CYS A 92 -7.37 -14.50 -32.92
CA CYS A 92 -8.23 -15.62 -32.57
C CYS A 92 -8.10 -16.01 -31.09
N ALA A 93 -6.90 -15.97 -30.50
CA ALA A 93 -6.71 -16.16 -29.06
C ALA A 93 -7.42 -15.08 -28.22
N SER A 94 -7.34 -13.81 -28.65
CA SER A 94 -8.08 -12.71 -28.02
C SER A 94 -9.61 -12.90 -28.16
N ALA A 95 -10.07 -13.33 -29.31
CA ALA A 95 -11.49 -13.66 -29.55
C ALA A 95 -11.97 -14.82 -28.66
N LEU A 96 -11.18 -15.89 -28.53
CA LEU A 96 -11.49 -17.00 -27.62
C LEU A 96 -11.60 -16.52 -26.17
N ARG A 97 -10.63 -15.71 -25.69
CA ARG A 97 -10.66 -15.12 -24.34
C ARG A 97 -11.94 -14.33 -24.10
N THR A 98 -12.32 -13.45 -25.04
CA THR A 98 -13.53 -12.63 -24.97
C THR A 98 -14.79 -13.51 -24.95
N LEU A 99 -14.87 -14.52 -25.81
CA LEU A 99 -15.98 -15.49 -25.84
C LEU A 99 -16.12 -16.22 -24.51
N LEU A 100 -15.01 -16.74 -23.96
CA LEU A 100 -15.00 -17.46 -22.68
C LEU A 100 -15.45 -16.56 -21.52
N HIS A 101 -14.94 -15.33 -21.46
CA HIS A 101 -15.30 -14.36 -20.44
C HIS A 101 -16.80 -14.03 -20.49
N ASP A 102 -17.31 -13.63 -21.64
CA ASP A 102 -18.68 -13.17 -21.79
C ASP A 102 -19.69 -14.31 -21.63
N LEU A 103 -19.36 -15.50 -22.11
CA LEU A 103 -20.18 -16.71 -21.94
C LEU A 103 -20.20 -17.17 -20.46
N SER A 104 -19.12 -16.99 -19.72
CA SER A 104 -19.08 -17.31 -18.27
C SER A 104 -20.09 -16.49 -17.47
N GLN A 105 -20.40 -15.27 -17.93
CA GLN A 105 -21.37 -14.36 -17.33
C GLN A 105 -22.82 -14.56 -17.81
N ALA A 106 -23.04 -15.41 -18.82
CA ALA A 106 -24.31 -15.49 -19.56
C ALA A 106 -25.39 -16.41 -18.93
N GLY A 107 -25.25 -16.90 -17.71
CA GLY A 107 -26.27 -17.65 -16.96
C GLY A 107 -26.79 -18.91 -17.67
N ASP A 108 -28.07 -18.93 -18.06
CA ASP A 108 -28.75 -20.13 -18.59
C ASP A 108 -28.23 -20.66 -19.96
N LYS A 109 -27.52 -19.86 -20.72
CA LYS A 109 -26.87 -20.29 -21.97
C LYS A 109 -25.65 -21.22 -21.75
N ALA A 110 -25.31 -21.46 -20.50
CA ALA A 110 -24.06 -22.10 -20.09
C ALA A 110 -23.93 -23.59 -20.53
N ALA A 111 -24.98 -24.33 -20.79
CA ALA A 111 -24.90 -25.80 -20.96
C ALA A 111 -24.14 -26.22 -22.24
N ARG A 112 -24.47 -25.65 -23.41
CA ARG A 112 -23.90 -26.05 -24.71
C ARG A 112 -22.44 -25.60 -24.91
N TRP A 113 -22.11 -24.36 -24.51
CA TRP A 113 -20.72 -23.91 -24.64
C TRP A 113 -19.78 -24.66 -23.70
N LYS A 114 -20.30 -25.12 -22.54
CA LYS A 114 -19.57 -25.99 -21.61
C LYS A 114 -19.15 -27.30 -22.24
N GLU A 115 -20.07 -27.96 -22.94
CA GLU A 115 -19.76 -29.16 -23.70
C GLU A 115 -18.69 -28.91 -24.77
N MET A 116 -18.77 -27.79 -25.49
CA MET A 116 -17.76 -27.44 -26.49
C MET A 116 -16.37 -27.21 -25.89
N ILE A 117 -16.26 -26.55 -24.74
CA ILE A 117 -14.97 -26.34 -24.07
C ILE A 117 -14.36 -27.71 -23.72
N VAL A 118 -15.15 -28.60 -23.11
CA VAL A 118 -14.67 -29.90 -22.65
C VAL A 118 -14.34 -30.84 -23.81
N HIS A 119 -15.19 -30.90 -24.83
CA HIS A 119 -15.09 -31.92 -25.88
C HIS A 119 -14.38 -31.45 -27.14
N TYR A 120 -14.19 -30.14 -27.33
CA TYR A 120 -13.60 -29.59 -28.55
C TYR A 120 -12.41 -28.65 -28.26
N VAL A 121 -12.62 -27.56 -27.50
CA VAL A 121 -11.59 -26.51 -27.31
C VAL A 121 -10.40 -27.05 -26.54
N THR A 122 -10.62 -27.65 -25.37
CA THR A 122 -9.52 -28.13 -24.50
C THR A 122 -8.71 -29.25 -25.15
N PRO A 123 -9.31 -30.29 -25.76
CA PRO A 123 -8.54 -31.31 -26.50
C PRO A 123 -7.75 -30.73 -27.67
N LEU A 124 -8.33 -29.76 -28.41
CA LEU A 124 -7.63 -29.10 -29.51
C LEU A 124 -6.40 -28.36 -29.03
N LEU A 125 -6.53 -27.54 -27.95
CA LEU A 125 -5.41 -26.82 -27.38
C LEU A 125 -4.33 -27.78 -26.88
N ALA A 126 -4.71 -28.88 -26.21
CA ALA A 126 -3.77 -29.90 -25.78
C ALA A 126 -3.02 -30.53 -26.97
N SER A 127 -3.70 -30.83 -28.08
CA SER A 127 -3.05 -31.37 -29.29
C SER A 127 -2.11 -30.36 -29.98
N GLN A 128 -2.45 -29.07 -29.97
CA GLN A 128 -1.57 -28.01 -30.50
C GLN A 128 -0.26 -27.89 -29.72
N LEU A 129 -0.26 -28.23 -28.44
CA LEU A 129 0.96 -28.25 -27.63
C LEU A 129 1.94 -29.35 -28.01
N GLU A 130 1.51 -30.41 -28.70
CA GLU A 130 2.37 -31.49 -29.18
C GLU A 130 3.12 -31.10 -30.47
N VAL A 131 2.63 -30.10 -31.19
CA VAL A 131 3.26 -29.64 -32.45
C VAL A 131 4.55 -28.88 -32.14
N PRO A 132 5.69 -29.16 -32.80
CA PRO A 132 6.97 -28.51 -32.54
C PRO A 132 7.06 -27.12 -33.18
N ASP A 133 6.10 -26.24 -32.88
CA ASP A 133 6.06 -24.83 -33.29
C ASP A 133 5.92 -23.96 -32.04
N TYR A 134 6.94 -23.15 -31.78
CA TYR A 134 7.00 -22.28 -30.59
C TYR A 134 5.81 -21.30 -30.51
N GLY A 135 5.48 -20.65 -31.63
CA GLY A 135 4.40 -19.65 -31.65
C GLY A 135 3.05 -20.30 -31.37
N LEU A 136 2.80 -21.47 -31.98
CA LEU A 136 1.58 -22.24 -31.75
C LEU A 136 1.49 -22.70 -30.28
N GLN A 137 2.57 -23.27 -29.73
CA GLN A 137 2.61 -23.71 -28.34
C GLN A 137 2.39 -22.54 -27.36
N ALA A 138 3.01 -21.39 -27.62
CA ALA A 138 2.88 -20.21 -26.78
C ALA A 138 1.44 -19.67 -26.75
N THR A 139 0.78 -19.64 -27.91
CA THR A 139 -0.62 -19.23 -28.04
C THR A 139 -1.56 -20.25 -27.39
N ALA A 140 -1.34 -21.54 -27.63
CA ALA A 140 -2.15 -22.61 -27.04
C ALA A 140 -2.04 -22.67 -25.52
N LEU A 141 -0.85 -22.47 -24.93
CA LEU A 141 -0.67 -22.38 -23.47
C LEU A 141 -1.42 -21.20 -22.88
N SER A 142 -1.37 -20.03 -23.52
CA SER A 142 -2.12 -18.85 -23.05
C SER A 142 -3.63 -19.09 -23.12
N ALA A 143 -4.12 -19.64 -24.22
CA ALA A 143 -5.53 -19.96 -24.38
C ALA A 143 -6.01 -21.05 -23.41
N LEU A 144 -5.18 -22.07 -23.16
CA LEU A 144 -5.49 -23.11 -22.18
C LEU A 144 -5.54 -22.54 -20.75
N HIS A 145 -4.65 -21.62 -20.40
CA HIS A 145 -4.73 -20.90 -19.13
C HIS A 145 -6.04 -20.12 -19.01
N ASP A 146 -6.46 -19.38 -20.05
CA ASP A 146 -7.74 -18.66 -20.07
C ASP A 146 -8.94 -19.62 -19.92
N VAL A 147 -8.90 -20.80 -20.56
CA VAL A 147 -9.91 -21.86 -20.38
C VAL A 147 -9.97 -22.32 -18.93
N LEU A 148 -8.82 -22.58 -18.31
CA LEU A 148 -8.76 -23.03 -16.92
C LEU A 148 -9.27 -21.98 -15.93
N LEU A 149 -9.02 -20.69 -16.19
CA LEU A 149 -9.54 -19.59 -15.35
C LEU A 149 -11.07 -19.46 -15.47
N GLN A 150 -11.65 -19.61 -16.66
CA GLN A 150 -13.07 -19.35 -16.91
C GLN A 150 -13.95 -20.61 -16.83
N ALA A 151 -13.40 -21.76 -17.18
CA ALA A 151 -14.13 -23.02 -17.27
C ALA A 151 -13.42 -24.19 -16.55
N GLY A 152 -12.43 -23.91 -15.71
CA GLY A 152 -11.65 -24.91 -15.00
C GLY A 152 -12.46 -25.98 -14.25
N PRO A 153 -13.55 -25.64 -13.53
CA PRO A 153 -14.40 -26.63 -12.88
C PRO A 153 -14.98 -27.66 -13.83
N LEU A 154 -15.20 -27.32 -15.11
CA LEU A 154 -15.72 -28.23 -16.11
C LEU A 154 -14.64 -29.20 -16.61
N VAL A 155 -13.43 -28.72 -16.78
CA VAL A 155 -12.24 -29.53 -17.12
C VAL A 155 -11.94 -30.50 -15.98
N ALA A 156 -11.94 -30.02 -14.74
CA ALA A 156 -11.69 -30.83 -13.55
C ALA A 156 -12.79 -31.88 -13.27
N ALA A 157 -14.03 -31.64 -13.71
CA ALA A 157 -15.11 -32.61 -13.59
C ALA A 157 -14.95 -33.84 -14.52
N GLN A 158 -14.06 -33.75 -15.54
CA GLN A 158 -13.78 -34.80 -16.50
C GLN A 158 -12.40 -35.41 -16.24
N ALA A 159 -12.31 -36.42 -15.40
CA ALA A 159 -11.04 -37.00 -14.96
C ALA A 159 -10.05 -37.37 -16.10
N PRO A 160 -10.47 -37.94 -17.24
CA PRO A 160 -9.54 -38.19 -18.34
C PRO A 160 -8.98 -36.92 -18.97
N LEU A 161 -9.81 -35.87 -19.11
CA LEU A 161 -9.39 -34.60 -19.68
C LEU A 161 -8.46 -33.85 -18.71
N GLU A 162 -8.80 -33.83 -17.42
CA GLU A 162 -7.97 -33.26 -16.35
C GLU A 162 -6.56 -33.85 -16.37
N GLN A 163 -6.47 -35.18 -16.48
CA GLN A 163 -5.19 -35.88 -16.53
C GLN A 163 -4.38 -35.52 -17.77
N VAL A 164 -5.02 -35.54 -18.97
CA VAL A 164 -4.36 -35.14 -20.22
C VAL A 164 -3.84 -33.71 -20.15
N VAL A 165 -4.62 -32.76 -19.64
CA VAL A 165 -4.19 -31.38 -19.49
C VAL A 165 -3.02 -31.28 -18.52
N ALA A 166 -3.08 -31.96 -17.38
CA ALA A 166 -2.00 -31.98 -16.39
C ALA A 166 -0.69 -32.54 -16.98
N GLU A 167 -0.75 -33.69 -17.66
CA GLU A 167 0.41 -34.34 -18.29
C GLU A 167 1.01 -33.47 -19.39
N THR A 168 0.16 -32.87 -20.24
CA THR A 168 0.61 -31.96 -21.30
C THR A 168 1.32 -30.72 -20.72
N LEU A 169 0.74 -30.08 -19.71
CA LEU A 169 1.37 -28.93 -19.05
C LEU A 169 2.68 -29.31 -18.34
N LEU A 170 2.73 -30.47 -17.67
CA LEU A 170 3.94 -30.98 -17.03
C LEU A 170 5.04 -31.27 -18.04
N SER A 171 4.70 -31.79 -19.23
CA SER A 171 5.69 -32.04 -20.30
C SER A 171 6.36 -30.75 -20.78
N LYS A 172 5.65 -29.63 -20.76
CA LYS A 172 6.17 -28.31 -21.18
C LYS A 172 7.07 -27.64 -20.15
N LEU A 173 7.15 -28.14 -18.93
CA LEU A 173 8.13 -27.66 -17.93
C LEU A 173 9.56 -28.05 -18.29
N ALA A 174 9.76 -29.04 -19.15
CA ALA A 174 11.07 -29.44 -19.66
C ALA A 174 11.42 -28.78 -21.02
N ALA A 175 10.67 -27.77 -21.46
CA ALA A 175 10.94 -27.08 -22.71
C ALA A 175 12.16 -26.15 -22.60
N ASP A 176 12.90 -26.00 -23.71
CA ASP A 176 14.10 -25.15 -23.79
C ASP A 176 13.77 -23.65 -23.66
N HIS A 177 12.54 -23.25 -24.00
CA HIS A 177 12.10 -21.86 -23.97
C HIS A 177 11.49 -21.49 -22.61
N SER A 178 12.14 -20.61 -21.87
CA SER A 178 11.68 -20.13 -20.54
C SER A 178 10.26 -19.52 -20.53
N SER A 179 9.85 -18.91 -21.64
CA SER A 179 8.50 -18.36 -21.78
C SER A 179 7.41 -19.45 -21.85
N LEU A 180 7.68 -20.61 -22.47
CA LEU A 180 6.77 -21.77 -22.48
C LEU A 180 6.68 -22.38 -21.08
N VAL A 181 7.82 -22.56 -20.42
CA VAL A 181 7.89 -23.07 -19.03
C VAL A 181 7.04 -22.18 -18.10
N ARG A 182 7.22 -20.86 -18.19
CA ARG A 182 6.45 -19.92 -17.36
C ARG A 182 4.95 -19.99 -17.60
N ARG A 183 4.51 -20.07 -18.88
CA ARG A 183 3.08 -20.20 -19.23
C ARG A 183 2.50 -21.55 -18.79
N ALA A 184 3.27 -22.63 -18.93
CA ALA A 184 2.87 -23.95 -18.45
C ALA A 184 2.70 -23.97 -16.92
N MET A 185 3.59 -23.31 -16.18
CA MET A 185 3.47 -23.15 -14.72
C MET A 185 2.21 -22.38 -14.33
N GLN A 186 1.88 -21.30 -15.04
CA GLN A 186 0.63 -20.55 -14.82
C GLN A 186 -0.60 -21.43 -15.05
N GLY A 187 -0.59 -22.21 -16.14
CA GLY A 187 -1.65 -23.19 -16.42
C GLY A 187 -1.78 -24.27 -15.34
N LEU A 188 -0.65 -24.82 -14.87
CA LEU A 188 -0.64 -25.78 -13.75
C LEU A 188 -1.16 -25.15 -12.45
N GLY A 189 -0.78 -23.91 -12.13
CA GLY A 189 -1.30 -23.20 -10.97
C GLY A 189 -2.83 -23.09 -11.01
N ALA A 190 -3.39 -22.67 -12.15
CA ALA A 190 -4.83 -22.58 -12.35
C ALA A 190 -5.53 -23.95 -12.26
N LEU A 191 -4.97 -24.98 -12.87
CA LEU A 191 -5.50 -26.34 -12.79
C LEU A 191 -5.48 -26.88 -11.37
N CYS A 192 -4.38 -26.69 -10.65
CA CYS A 192 -4.16 -27.20 -9.29
C CYS A 192 -5.10 -26.57 -8.25
N GLN A 193 -5.71 -25.42 -8.52
CA GLN A 193 -6.77 -24.88 -7.65
C GLN A 193 -8.03 -25.77 -7.65
N LEU A 194 -8.31 -26.47 -8.76
CA LEU A 194 -9.60 -27.10 -9.03
C LEU A 194 -9.51 -28.63 -9.24
N CYS A 195 -8.36 -29.15 -9.63
CA CYS A 195 -8.17 -30.56 -9.98
C CYS A 195 -8.40 -31.51 -8.82
N SER A 196 -8.58 -32.79 -9.12
CA SER A 196 -8.71 -33.89 -8.15
C SER A 196 -7.45 -34.00 -7.25
N ALA A 197 -7.61 -34.61 -6.09
CA ALA A 197 -6.47 -34.86 -5.19
C ALA A 197 -5.41 -35.77 -5.84
N HIS A 198 -5.84 -36.69 -6.71
CA HIS A 198 -4.94 -37.58 -7.43
C HIS A 198 -4.02 -36.80 -8.39
N THR A 199 -4.60 -35.96 -9.22
CA THR A 199 -3.84 -35.11 -10.17
C THR A 199 -2.95 -34.11 -9.43
N TYR A 200 -3.44 -33.51 -8.34
CA TYR A 200 -2.65 -32.61 -7.51
C TYR A 200 -1.41 -33.29 -6.96
N ASN A 201 -1.56 -34.48 -6.36
CA ASN A 201 -0.44 -35.25 -5.83
C ASN A 201 0.54 -35.66 -6.93
N ALA A 202 0.06 -36.05 -8.11
CA ALA A 202 0.92 -36.37 -9.24
C ALA A 202 1.78 -35.14 -9.70
N VAL A 203 1.20 -33.93 -9.69
CA VAL A 203 1.94 -32.69 -9.97
C VAL A 203 3.00 -32.43 -8.89
N LEU A 204 2.65 -32.64 -7.61
CA LEU A 204 3.58 -32.48 -6.51
C LEU A 204 4.74 -33.50 -6.57
N GLU A 205 4.42 -34.77 -6.81
CA GLU A 205 5.44 -35.84 -6.91
C GLU A 205 6.44 -35.55 -8.05
N ARG A 206 5.95 -35.10 -9.21
CA ARG A 206 6.83 -34.68 -10.31
C ARG A 206 7.66 -33.44 -9.98
N GLY A 207 7.10 -32.49 -9.25
CA GLY A 207 7.82 -31.32 -8.75
C GLY A 207 8.98 -31.69 -7.81
N LEU A 208 8.86 -32.79 -7.03
CA LEU A 208 9.92 -33.26 -6.13
C LEU A 208 10.94 -34.20 -6.78
N ALA A 209 10.51 -34.96 -7.78
CA ALA A 209 11.32 -36.07 -8.33
C ALA A 209 12.63 -35.63 -9.02
N GLY A 210 12.80 -34.33 -9.30
CA GLY A 210 14.03 -33.78 -9.86
C GLY A 210 14.41 -34.29 -11.27
N GLN A 211 13.61 -35.19 -11.86
CA GLN A 211 13.77 -35.68 -13.22
C GLN A 211 12.38 -35.94 -13.84
N PRO A 212 12.09 -35.42 -15.05
CA PRO A 212 12.99 -34.75 -15.98
C PRO A 212 13.21 -33.24 -15.71
N LEU A 213 12.66 -32.67 -14.64
CA LEU A 213 12.74 -31.24 -14.34
C LEU A 213 14.10 -30.84 -13.78
N SER A 214 14.59 -29.66 -14.15
CA SER A 214 15.72 -29.05 -13.48
C SER A 214 15.38 -28.66 -12.02
N ALA A 215 16.37 -28.57 -11.14
CA ALA A 215 16.17 -28.13 -9.77
C ALA A 215 15.52 -26.72 -9.73
N HIS A 216 15.93 -25.82 -10.62
CA HIS A 216 15.33 -24.49 -10.77
C HIS A 216 13.84 -24.55 -11.11
N THR A 217 13.46 -25.32 -12.16
CA THR A 217 12.07 -25.47 -12.59
C THR A 217 11.19 -26.10 -11.49
N SER A 218 11.74 -27.08 -10.76
CA SER A 218 11.09 -27.71 -9.62
C SER A 218 10.76 -26.70 -8.51
N VAL A 219 11.73 -25.88 -8.13
CA VAL A 219 11.55 -24.83 -7.11
C VAL A 219 10.57 -23.74 -7.59
N GLN A 220 10.64 -23.34 -8.87
CA GLN A 220 9.68 -22.38 -9.44
C GLN A 220 8.25 -22.92 -9.40
N LEU A 221 8.03 -24.19 -9.74
CA LEU A 221 6.72 -24.83 -9.65
C LEU A 221 6.18 -24.80 -8.22
N LEU A 222 6.98 -25.14 -7.23
CA LEU A 222 6.59 -25.05 -5.83
C LEU A 222 6.22 -23.62 -5.41
N GLY A 223 6.95 -22.61 -5.90
CA GLY A 223 6.64 -21.20 -5.68
C GLY A 223 5.29 -20.79 -6.29
N VAL A 224 4.94 -21.31 -7.46
CA VAL A 224 3.62 -21.10 -8.08
C VAL A 224 2.54 -21.77 -7.23
N LEU A 225 2.72 -23.03 -6.84
CA LEU A 225 1.74 -23.77 -6.03
C LEU A 225 1.53 -23.15 -4.64
N ALA A 226 2.58 -22.59 -4.03
CA ALA A 226 2.48 -21.89 -2.76
C ALA A 226 1.58 -20.64 -2.86
N ARG A 227 1.61 -19.92 -3.99
CA ARG A 227 0.75 -18.75 -4.23
C ARG A 227 -0.67 -19.12 -4.61
N GLU A 228 -0.82 -20.11 -5.52
CA GLU A 228 -2.12 -20.42 -6.13
C GLU A 228 -2.94 -21.40 -5.29
N THR A 229 -2.30 -22.28 -4.53
CA THR A 229 -2.97 -23.36 -3.80
C THR A 229 -2.51 -23.51 -2.33
N PRO A 230 -2.44 -22.42 -1.54
CA PRO A 230 -1.84 -22.46 -0.21
C PRO A 230 -2.49 -23.49 0.72
N GLN A 231 -3.83 -23.60 0.70
CA GLN A 231 -4.57 -24.54 1.56
C GLN A 231 -4.27 -26.00 1.23
N ARG A 232 -4.11 -26.33 -0.07
CA ARG A 232 -3.80 -27.69 -0.52
C ARG A 232 -2.35 -28.06 -0.27
N LEU A 233 -1.44 -27.07 -0.37
CA LEU A 233 -0.01 -27.26 -0.14
C LEU A 233 0.35 -27.38 1.35
N SER A 234 -0.44 -26.77 2.24
CA SER A 234 -0.18 -26.68 3.68
C SER A 234 0.28 -27.99 4.35
N PRO A 235 -0.34 -29.17 4.09
CA PRO A 235 0.11 -30.44 4.71
C PRO A 235 1.51 -30.89 4.27
N HIS A 236 2.00 -30.39 3.16
CA HIS A 236 3.26 -30.81 2.53
C HIS A 236 4.41 -29.82 2.76
N VAL A 237 4.15 -28.65 3.37
CA VAL A 237 5.12 -27.57 3.56
C VAL A 237 6.43 -28.05 4.20
N PRO A 238 6.46 -28.86 5.29
CA PRO A 238 7.73 -29.27 5.88
C PRO A 238 8.65 -30.02 4.90
N THR A 239 8.08 -30.93 4.08
CA THR A 239 8.84 -31.68 3.07
C THR A 239 9.44 -30.75 2.01
N TYR A 240 8.66 -29.77 1.55
CA TYR A 240 9.12 -28.83 0.49
C TYR A 240 10.11 -27.80 0.99
N VAL A 241 9.99 -27.35 2.23
CA VAL A 241 11.00 -26.50 2.85
C VAL A 241 12.37 -27.21 2.83
N HIS A 242 12.44 -28.46 3.25
CA HIS A 242 13.70 -29.22 3.20
C HIS A 242 14.24 -29.38 1.77
N HIS A 243 13.36 -29.64 0.79
CA HIS A 243 13.75 -29.73 -0.60
C HIS A 243 14.34 -28.40 -1.11
N VAL A 244 13.62 -27.28 -0.93
CA VAL A 244 14.08 -25.94 -1.34
C VAL A 244 15.41 -25.56 -0.68
N LEU A 245 15.56 -25.85 0.62
CA LEU A 245 16.81 -25.60 1.35
C LEU A 245 17.97 -26.46 0.85
N SER A 246 17.71 -27.67 0.37
CA SER A 246 18.77 -28.51 -0.22
C SER A 246 19.25 -27.95 -1.56
N VAL A 247 18.32 -27.45 -2.39
CA VAL A 247 18.66 -26.79 -3.66
C VAL A 247 19.39 -25.47 -3.40
N LEU A 248 18.92 -24.66 -2.45
CA LEU A 248 19.56 -23.39 -2.10
C LEU A 248 21.02 -23.57 -1.70
N ARG A 249 21.34 -24.57 -0.86
CA ARG A 249 22.74 -24.86 -0.45
C ARG A 249 23.64 -25.22 -1.62
N GLN A 250 23.09 -25.83 -2.67
CA GLN A 250 23.84 -26.17 -3.88
C GLN A 250 23.98 -24.98 -4.83
N ALA A 251 22.99 -24.08 -4.83
CA ALA A 251 22.97 -22.93 -5.71
C ALA A 251 23.85 -21.77 -5.22
N LEU A 252 23.94 -21.57 -3.90
CA LEU A 252 24.77 -20.49 -3.35
C LEU A 252 26.23 -20.65 -3.78
N GLY A 253 26.77 -19.66 -4.48
CA GLY A 253 28.11 -19.65 -5.04
C GLY A 253 28.24 -20.30 -6.42
N THR A 254 27.14 -20.81 -7.01
CA THR A 254 27.18 -21.44 -8.35
C THR A 254 26.16 -20.86 -9.32
N ASP A 255 24.96 -20.47 -8.82
CA ASP A 255 23.86 -19.96 -9.66
C ASP A 255 22.96 -19.04 -8.82
N ASP A 256 23.16 -17.74 -8.94
CA ASP A 256 22.45 -16.71 -8.17
C ASP A 256 20.97 -16.63 -8.52
N ASP A 257 20.57 -16.91 -9.76
CA ASP A 257 19.15 -16.90 -10.17
C ASP A 257 18.38 -18.05 -9.51
N VAL A 258 19.01 -19.23 -9.39
CA VAL A 258 18.45 -20.36 -8.64
C VAL A 258 18.38 -20.02 -7.15
N GLY A 259 19.41 -19.38 -6.60
CA GLY A 259 19.45 -18.92 -5.21
C GLY A 259 18.30 -17.94 -4.88
N GLU A 260 18.10 -16.91 -5.71
CA GLU A 260 16.98 -15.97 -5.58
C GLU A 260 15.63 -16.69 -5.65
N THR A 261 15.47 -17.60 -6.61
CA THR A 261 14.23 -18.38 -6.79
C THR A 261 13.92 -19.25 -5.57
N CYS A 262 14.93 -19.90 -4.98
CA CYS A 262 14.79 -20.70 -3.76
C CYS A 262 14.30 -19.84 -2.58
N LEU A 263 14.89 -18.68 -2.37
CA LEU A 263 14.49 -17.77 -1.29
C LEU A 263 13.09 -17.21 -1.52
N ALA A 264 12.72 -16.84 -2.76
CA ALA A 264 11.38 -16.39 -3.10
C ALA A 264 10.32 -17.49 -2.87
N THR A 265 10.66 -18.74 -3.21
CA THR A 265 9.78 -19.89 -2.96
C THR A 265 9.68 -20.18 -1.46
N LEU A 266 10.79 -20.10 -0.72
CA LEU A 266 10.80 -20.24 0.73
C LEU A 266 9.90 -19.19 1.40
N GLN A 267 9.97 -17.94 0.96
CA GLN A 267 9.05 -16.89 1.40
C GLN A 267 7.58 -17.28 1.15
N GLY A 268 7.26 -17.77 -0.05
CA GLY A 268 5.92 -18.26 -0.38
C GLY A 268 5.47 -19.39 0.56
N LEU A 269 6.34 -20.36 0.88
CA LEU A 269 6.03 -21.45 1.81
C LEU A 269 5.80 -20.95 3.24
N VAL A 270 6.53 -19.92 3.70
CA VAL A 270 6.26 -19.25 4.98
C VAL A 270 4.85 -18.65 5.00
N CYS A 271 4.44 -17.99 3.91
CA CYS A 271 3.10 -17.41 3.78
C CYS A 271 1.97 -18.48 3.81
N VAL A 272 2.23 -19.67 3.28
CA VAL A 272 1.28 -20.80 3.37
C VAL A 272 1.03 -21.19 4.83
N GLY A 273 2.03 -21.04 5.70
CA GLY A 273 1.98 -21.47 7.11
C GLY A 273 2.29 -22.94 7.28
N SER A 274 1.91 -23.51 8.44
CA SER A 274 2.14 -24.94 8.77
C SER A 274 3.61 -25.37 8.83
N MET A 275 4.53 -24.45 9.08
CA MET A 275 5.92 -24.74 9.34
C MET A 275 6.09 -25.22 10.80
N ASP A 276 6.81 -26.32 10.99
CA ASP A 276 7.25 -26.73 12.32
C ASP A 276 8.49 -25.93 12.77
N ALA A 277 8.83 -26.04 14.04
CA ALA A 277 9.96 -25.30 14.62
C ALA A 277 11.31 -25.64 13.93
N SER A 278 11.46 -26.88 13.43
CA SER A 278 12.67 -27.29 12.72
C SER A 278 12.79 -26.63 11.36
N CYS A 279 11.69 -26.52 10.63
CA CYS A 279 11.61 -25.80 9.35
C CYS A 279 11.86 -24.31 9.53
N VAL A 280 11.27 -23.68 10.54
CA VAL A 280 11.50 -22.26 10.86
C VAL A 280 12.97 -22.01 11.17
N SER A 281 13.57 -22.84 12.03
CA SER A 281 14.99 -22.72 12.37
C SER A 281 15.89 -22.90 11.13
N ALA A 282 15.65 -23.93 10.32
CA ALA A 282 16.43 -24.21 9.11
C ALA A 282 16.28 -23.08 8.05
N ALA A 283 15.07 -22.54 7.87
CA ALA A 283 14.80 -21.41 6.99
C ALA A 283 15.53 -20.14 7.48
N THR A 284 15.53 -19.90 8.77
CA THR A 284 16.21 -18.75 9.39
C THR A 284 17.72 -18.83 9.20
N GLU A 285 18.34 -19.98 9.47
CA GLU A 285 19.78 -20.15 9.27
C GLU A 285 20.18 -20.01 7.80
N ALA A 286 19.38 -20.56 6.89
CA ALA A 286 19.64 -20.42 5.46
C ALA A 286 19.48 -18.97 4.98
N ALA A 287 18.47 -18.24 5.47
CA ALA A 287 18.30 -16.84 5.15
C ALA A 287 19.42 -15.96 5.74
N LEU A 288 19.90 -16.25 6.95
CA LEU A 288 21.04 -15.54 7.54
C LEU A 288 22.33 -15.81 6.76
N ALA A 289 22.56 -17.04 6.31
CA ALA A 289 23.71 -17.36 5.46
C ALA A 289 23.63 -16.63 4.10
N ALA A 290 22.45 -16.61 3.47
CA ALA A 290 22.21 -15.90 2.23
C ALA A 290 22.31 -14.37 2.38
N LEU A 291 22.02 -13.83 3.57
CA LEU A 291 22.12 -12.40 3.87
C LEU A 291 23.58 -11.92 3.88
N THR A 292 24.51 -12.79 4.27
CA THR A 292 25.95 -12.50 4.31
C THR A 292 26.69 -12.95 3.03
N TYR A 293 25.96 -13.50 2.07
CA TYR A 293 26.55 -13.98 0.83
C TYR A 293 27.16 -12.83 0.01
N ASP A 294 28.45 -12.91 -0.22
CA ASP A 294 29.24 -12.02 -1.06
C ASP A 294 30.27 -12.88 -1.82
N PRO A 295 30.11 -13.07 -3.14
CA PRO A 295 31.03 -13.88 -3.92
C PRO A 295 32.44 -13.28 -3.98
N ASN A 296 32.57 -11.95 -3.85
CA ASN A 296 33.87 -11.27 -3.93
C ASN A 296 34.65 -11.30 -2.61
N ALA A 297 33.99 -11.66 -1.49
CA ALA A 297 34.67 -11.76 -0.19
C ALA A 297 35.55 -13.02 -0.07
N MET A 298 35.37 -14.02 -0.92
CA MET A 298 36.15 -15.27 -0.87
C MET A 298 37.58 -15.16 -1.49
N ASP A 299 37.84 -14.15 -2.30
CA ASP A 299 39.12 -13.97 -2.98
C ASP A 299 40.14 -13.16 -2.16
N MET A 300 39.78 -12.66 -0.97
CA MET A 300 40.68 -11.83 -0.16
C MET A 300 41.48 -12.57 0.92
N ASP A 301 41.27 -13.89 1.09
CA ASP A 301 41.92 -14.69 2.15
C ASP A 301 43.14 -15.56 1.68
N GLU A 302 43.57 -15.47 0.42
CA GLU A 302 44.81 -16.12 -0.02
C GLU A 302 45.94 -15.08 -0.15
N ASP A 303 46.86 -15.13 0.82
CA ASP A 303 48.19 -14.55 0.92
C ASP A 303 48.74 -14.03 -0.42
N ASP A 304 48.72 -12.75 -0.66
CA ASP A 304 49.67 -12.10 -1.56
C ASP A 304 50.40 -10.97 -0.82
N ASP A 305 51.54 -11.34 -0.23
CA ASP A 305 52.69 -10.47 -0.03
C ASP A 305 53.15 -9.92 -1.41
N ILE A 306 52.40 -8.97 -1.98
CA ILE A 306 52.84 -8.28 -3.19
C ILE A 306 53.60 -7.03 -2.77
N ASN A 307 54.93 -7.09 -2.99
CA ASN A 307 55.83 -5.95 -3.05
C ASN A 307 55.22 -4.82 -3.87
N MET A 308 55.02 -3.68 -3.23
CA MET A 308 54.76 -2.40 -3.89
C MET A 308 56.01 -1.99 -4.69
N ASP A 309 56.02 -2.21 -5.98
CA ASP A 309 56.78 -1.40 -6.93
C ASP A 309 55.79 -0.50 -7.69
N ASP A 310 56.06 0.79 -7.59
CA ASP A 310 55.36 1.89 -8.27
C ASP A 310 55.36 1.67 -9.79
N ASP A 311 54.23 1.25 -10.34
CA ASP A 311 53.87 1.54 -11.73
C ASP A 311 52.35 1.84 -11.77
N GLU A 312 52.03 3.05 -12.29
CA GLU A 312 50.67 3.53 -12.57
C GLU A 312 49.97 2.52 -13.48
N LEU A 313 49.25 1.56 -12.88
CA LEU A 313 48.28 0.76 -13.60
C LEU A 313 46.97 1.57 -13.59
N GLU A 314 46.59 2.04 -14.78
CA GLU A 314 45.22 2.44 -15.10
C GLU A 314 44.31 1.34 -14.57
N LEU A 315 43.57 1.67 -13.49
CA LEU A 315 42.45 0.87 -13.04
C LEU A 315 41.44 0.93 -14.18
N ASP A 316 41.49 -0.06 -15.06
CA ASP A 316 40.38 -0.38 -15.93
C ASP A 316 39.14 -0.47 -15.00
N ASP A 317 38.17 0.38 -15.24
CA ASP A 317 36.81 0.31 -14.70
C ASP A 317 36.27 -1.10 -15.06
N VAL A 318 36.63 -2.11 -14.27
CA VAL A 318 35.93 -3.39 -14.28
C VAL A 318 34.54 -3.06 -13.81
N SER A 319 33.61 -3.03 -14.76
CA SER A 319 32.22 -2.75 -14.59
C SER A 319 31.65 -3.65 -13.48
N ASP A 320 31.40 -3.03 -12.32
CA ASP A 320 30.73 -3.60 -11.15
C ASP A 320 29.26 -4.00 -11.47
N ASP A 321 28.85 -3.92 -12.75
CA ASP A 321 27.49 -4.14 -13.22
C ASP A 321 27.06 -5.63 -13.23
N ASP A 322 28.00 -6.57 -13.04
CA ASP A 322 27.74 -8.01 -13.12
C ASP A 322 27.49 -8.70 -11.77
N ASP A 323 27.69 -8.02 -10.64
CA ASP A 323 27.40 -8.61 -9.32
C ASP A 323 25.90 -8.64 -9.02
N MET A 324 25.27 -9.78 -9.25
CA MET A 324 23.83 -10.00 -8.99
C MET A 324 23.54 -10.56 -7.58
N SER A 325 24.56 -10.74 -6.75
CA SER A 325 24.43 -11.30 -5.38
C SER A 325 23.51 -10.47 -4.46
N TRP A 326 23.36 -9.18 -4.73
CA TRP A 326 22.42 -8.32 -4.03
C TRP A 326 20.96 -8.82 -4.09
N ARG A 327 20.58 -9.57 -5.16
CA ARG A 327 19.24 -10.16 -5.30
C ARG A 327 19.02 -11.24 -4.24
N ILE A 328 20.05 -12.05 -3.98
CA ILE A 328 20.02 -13.07 -2.93
C ILE A 328 19.87 -12.40 -1.56
N ARG A 329 20.71 -11.38 -1.26
CA ARG A 329 20.63 -10.65 0.01
C ARG A 329 19.26 -10.00 0.21
N ARG A 330 18.71 -9.38 -0.84
CA ARG A 330 17.35 -8.81 -0.84
C ARG A 330 16.27 -9.88 -0.55
N ALA A 331 16.33 -11.02 -1.23
CA ALA A 331 15.37 -12.11 -1.02
C ALA A 331 15.49 -12.71 0.39
N ALA A 332 16.71 -12.80 0.93
CA ALA A 332 16.93 -13.23 2.31
C ALA A 332 16.30 -12.29 3.34
N CYS A 333 16.41 -10.96 3.14
CA CYS A 333 15.70 -9.98 3.98
C CYS A 333 14.19 -10.22 3.98
N ARG A 334 13.60 -10.51 2.81
CA ARG A 334 12.15 -10.81 2.68
C ARG A 334 11.76 -12.05 3.46
N VAL A 335 12.53 -13.13 3.38
CA VAL A 335 12.25 -14.36 4.14
C VAL A 335 12.25 -14.07 5.64
N LEU A 336 13.28 -13.39 6.15
CA LEU A 336 13.38 -13.03 7.57
C LEU A 336 12.21 -12.13 8.03
N GLY A 337 11.87 -11.12 7.23
CA GLY A 337 10.72 -10.25 7.49
C GLY A 337 9.40 -11.02 7.54
N THR A 338 9.16 -11.91 6.56
CA THR A 338 7.94 -12.71 6.45
C THR A 338 7.78 -13.69 7.62
N LEU A 339 8.87 -14.28 8.12
CA LEU A 339 8.85 -15.15 9.30
C LEU A 339 8.31 -14.44 10.55
N TYR A 340 8.68 -13.16 10.74
CA TYR A 340 8.14 -12.34 11.83
C TYR A 340 6.72 -11.85 11.57
N GLU A 341 6.42 -11.43 10.34
CA GLU A 341 5.10 -10.94 9.94
C GLU A 341 4.02 -12.00 10.17
N HIS A 342 4.32 -13.27 9.85
CA HIS A 342 3.40 -14.40 10.03
C HIS A 342 3.45 -15.03 11.43
N GLY A 343 4.20 -14.45 12.37
CA GLY A 343 4.27 -14.93 13.75
C GLY A 343 4.93 -16.30 13.92
N CYS A 344 5.77 -16.71 12.96
CA CYS A 344 6.53 -17.96 13.03
C CYS A 344 7.69 -17.88 14.04
N MET A 345 8.10 -16.67 14.44
CA MET A 345 9.24 -16.43 15.32
C MET A 345 8.85 -15.63 16.55
N ASP A 346 9.50 -15.94 17.66
CA ASP A 346 9.38 -15.24 18.93
C ASP A 346 10.52 -14.22 19.16
N ALA A 347 10.46 -13.53 20.31
CA ALA A 347 11.46 -12.53 20.67
C ALA A 347 12.88 -13.10 20.95
N SER A 348 13.05 -14.41 21.12
CA SER A 348 14.34 -15.02 21.49
C SER A 348 15.37 -14.92 20.37
N HIS A 349 14.94 -15.02 19.11
CA HIS A 349 15.77 -14.94 17.92
C HIS A 349 16.00 -13.50 17.44
N ALA A 350 15.19 -12.56 17.93
CA ALA A 350 15.17 -11.20 17.46
C ALA A 350 16.54 -10.46 17.55
N PRO A 351 17.34 -10.57 18.62
CA PRO A 351 18.60 -9.81 18.70
C PRO A 351 19.61 -10.17 17.58
N ARG A 352 19.75 -11.46 17.27
CA ARG A 352 20.67 -11.92 16.22
C ARG A 352 20.21 -11.46 14.84
N ILE A 353 18.93 -11.65 14.53
CA ILE A 353 18.37 -11.29 13.23
C ILE A 353 18.36 -9.78 13.05
N ALA A 354 18.00 -9.02 14.10
CA ALA A 354 18.01 -7.57 14.05
C ALA A 354 19.42 -7.01 13.80
N ALA A 355 20.45 -7.58 14.41
CA ALA A 355 21.84 -7.18 14.17
C ALA A 355 22.25 -7.43 12.72
N SER A 356 22.00 -8.64 12.19
CA SER A 356 22.33 -8.98 10.80
C SER A 356 21.60 -8.13 9.77
N LEU A 357 20.32 -7.77 10.03
CA LEU A 357 19.56 -6.86 9.16
C LEU A 357 20.05 -5.41 9.27
N ALA A 358 20.45 -4.97 10.47
CA ALA A 358 20.97 -3.63 10.68
C ALA A 358 22.29 -3.41 9.92
N ASP A 359 23.15 -4.42 9.82
CA ASP A 359 24.40 -4.39 9.03
C ASP A 359 24.10 -4.15 7.52
N ARG A 360 22.95 -4.56 7.03
CA ARG A 360 22.54 -4.33 5.63
C ARG A 360 21.93 -2.93 5.37
N LEU A 361 21.72 -2.10 6.37
CA LEU A 361 21.24 -0.72 6.18
C LEU A 361 22.31 0.20 5.56
N ILE A 362 23.58 -0.20 5.55
CA ILE A 362 24.69 0.51 4.90
C ILE A 362 25.07 -0.10 3.54
N GLU A 363 24.35 -1.09 3.08
CA GLU A 363 24.53 -1.75 1.79
C GLU A 363 24.56 -0.74 0.63
N ARG A 364 25.37 -0.99 -0.43
CA ARG A 364 25.45 -0.14 -1.62
C ARG A 364 24.10 -0.09 -2.35
N GLU A 365 23.47 -1.26 -2.52
CA GLU A 365 22.20 -1.38 -3.23
C GLU A 365 21.00 -0.87 -2.40
N GLU A 366 20.30 0.15 -2.94
CA GLU A 366 19.13 0.75 -2.28
C GLU A 366 18.01 -0.24 -2.03
N THR A 367 17.78 -1.16 -2.97
CA THR A 367 16.72 -2.16 -2.86
C THR A 367 16.95 -3.14 -1.70
N VAL A 368 18.21 -3.50 -1.42
CA VAL A 368 18.59 -4.32 -0.25
C VAL A 368 18.37 -3.54 1.04
N ARG A 369 18.82 -2.28 1.09
CA ARG A 369 18.60 -1.41 2.26
C ARG A 369 17.14 -1.28 2.64
N LEU A 370 16.28 -1.05 1.65
CA LEU A 370 14.83 -0.90 1.87
C LEU A 370 14.19 -2.19 2.38
N GLU A 371 14.55 -3.34 1.81
CA GLU A 371 14.01 -4.63 2.27
C GLU A 371 14.57 -5.01 3.65
N ALA A 372 15.85 -4.72 3.93
CA ALA A 372 16.43 -4.93 5.26
C ALA A 372 15.72 -4.07 6.32
N LEU A 373 15.42 -2.81 5.98
CA LEU A 373 14.64 -1.93 6.87
C LEU A 373 13.24 -2.48 7.10
N ALA A 374 12.53 -2.89 6.05
CA ALA A 374 11.19 -3.45 6.17
C ALA A 374 11.18 -4.70 7.06
N ALA A 375 12.11 -5.64 6.82
CA ALA A 375 12.27 -6.83 7.64
C ALA A 375 12.60 -6.48 9.10
N LEU A 376 13.54 -5.56 9.33
CA LEU A 376 13.92 -5.10 10.65
C LEU A 376 12.74 -4.48 11.42
N MET A 377 11.88 -3.73 10.73
CA MET A 377 10.68 -3.18 11.35
C MET A 377 9.68 -4.25 11.78
N HIS A 378 9.58 -5.39 11.06
CA HIS A 378 8.78 -6.54 11.53
C HIS A 378 9.38 -7.15 12.80
N VAL A 379 10.71 -7.34 12.85
CA VAL A 379 11.42 -7.83 14.05
C VAL A 379 11.18 -6.91 15.25
N LEU A 380 11.34 -5.59 15.07
CA LEU A 380 11.22 -4.61 16.14
C LEU A 380 9.78 -4.40 16.64
N ARG A 381 8.76 -4.74 15.86
CA ARG A 381 7.37 -4.79 16.35
C ARG A 381 7.17 -5.88 17.40
N VAL A 382 7.84 -7.03 17.24
CA VAL A 382 7.76 -8.15 18.18
C VAL A 382 8.70 -7.92 19.38
N ALA A 383 9.87 -7.38 19.14
CA ALA A 383 10.91 -7.15 20.14
C ALA A 383 11.56 -5.76 20.00
N PRO A 384 10.94 -4.67 20.48
CA PRO A 384 11.42 -3.30 20.30
C PRO A 384 12.84 -3.05 20.83
N ARG A 385 13.28 -3.85 21.80
CA ARG A 385 14.62 -3.77 22.41
C ARG A 385 15.62 -4.80 21.86
N ALA A 386 15.30 -5.45 20.74
CA ALA A 386 16.16 -6.50 20.17
C ALA A 386 17.51 -5.97 19.67
N LEU A 387 17.57 -4.73 19.19
CA LEU A 387 18.84 -4.07 18.92
C LEU A 387 19.39 -3.51 20.22
N GLY A 388 20.60 -3.89 20.60
CA GLY A 388 21.45 -3.17 21.53
C GLY A 388 21.51 -1.67 21.15
N PRO A 389 22.43 -0.84 21.58
CA PRO A 389 22.33 0.58 21.30
C PRO A 389 22.06 0.83 19.81
N HIS A 390 20.86 1.32 19.48
CA HIS A 390 20.35 1.57 18.12
C HIS A 390 21.13 2.66 17.35
N THR A 391 22.30 3.01 17.83
CA THR A 391 23.17 4.10 17.38
C THR A 391 23.52 3.96 15.91
N GLN A 392 23.97 2.77 15.49
CA GLN A 392 24.36 2.52 14.08
C GLN A 392 23.16 2.62 13.14
N MET A 393 21.99 2.13 13.58
CA MET A 393 20.74 2.20 12.80
C MET A 393 20.31 3.65 12.56
N VAL A 394 20.28 4.48 13.61
CA VAL A 394 19.88 5.89 13.47
C VAL A 394 20.85 6.62 12.53
N HIS A 395 22.15 6.37 12.65
CA HIS A 395 23.15 6.94 11.75
C HIS A 395 22.97 6.47 10.29
N ALA A 396 22.79 5.18 10.06
CA ALA A 396 22.58 4.63 8.72
C ALA A 396 21.34 5.26 8.06
N LEU A 397 20.20 5.28 8.76
CA LEU A 397 18.95 5.87 8.26
C LEU A 397 19.08 7.36 7.96
N SER A 398 19.83 8.10 8.79
CA SER A 398 20.06 9.53 8.61
C SER A 398 21.00 9.86 7.44
N SER A 399 21.80 8.90 6.98
CA SER A 399 22.74 9.07 5.87
C SER A 399 22.11 8.89 4.48
N TRP A 400 20.91 8.33 4.41
CA TRP A 400 20.25 8.01 3.13
C TRP A 400 19.88 9.29 2.35
N ARG A 401 20.09 9.29 1.02
CA ARG A 401 19.95 10.47 0.16
C ARG A 401 18.80 10.38 -0.85
N SER A 402 18.48 9.17 -1.32
CA SER A 402 17.35 8.97 -2.24
C SER A 402 16.03 9.39 -1.57
N ALA A 403 15.14 10.05 -2.31
CA ALA A 403 13.86 10.53 -1.79
C ALA A 403 12.98 9.39 -1.24
N THR A 404 12.97 8.24 -1.92
CA THR A 404 12.23 7.04 -1.49
C THR A 404 12.80 6.46 -0.22
N ALA A 405 14.12 6.32 -0.15
CA ALA A 405 14.82 5.81 1.01
C ALA A 405 14.67 6.74 2.22
N GLN A 406 14.74 8.05 2.03
CA GLN A 406 14.52 9.02 3.12
C GLN A 406 13.11 8.95 3.71
N VAL A 407 12.08 8.76 2.88
CA VAL A 407 10.70 8.57 3.39
C VAL A 407 10.62 7.31 4.24
N ALA A 408 11.17 6.20 3.76
CA ALA A 408 11.19 4.94 4.52
C ALA A 408 11.98 5.08 5.84
N ALA A 409 13.14 5.76 5.81
CA ALA A 409 13.94 6.02 6.99
C ALA A 409 13.21 6.87 8.03
N LEU A 410 12.56 7.96 7.61
CA LEU A 410 11.79 8.83 8.51
C LEU A 410 10.60 8.10 9.12
N GLN A 411 9.89 7.25 8.36
CA GLN A 411 8.79 6.43 8.88
C GLN A 411 9.29 5.39 9.91
N ALA A 412 10.44 4.77 9.66
CA ALA A 412 11.05 3.85 10.60
C ALA A 412 11.48 4.56 11.89
N LEU A 413 12.13 5.72 11.78
CA LEU A 413 12.50 6.57 12.92
C LEU A 413 11.27 7.01 13.71
N THR A 414 10.16 7.35 13.04
CA THR A 414 8.88 7.68 13.69
C THR A 414 8.39 6.52 14.56
N THR A 415 8.43 5.29 14.03
CA THR A 415 8.01 4.09 14.75
C THR A 415 8.94 3.80 15.95
N LEU A 416 10.26 3.99 15.78
CA LEU A 416 11.23 3.80 16.85
C LEU A 416 11.04 4.83 17.98
N VAL A 417 10.86 6.10 17.62
CA VAL A 417 10.57 7.17 18.60
C VAL A 417 9.25 6.90 19.32
N ALA A 418 8.22 6.38 18.62
CA ALA A 418 6.96 6.02 19.25
C ALA A 418 7.10 4.90 20.30
N SER A 419 7.99 3.94 20.04
CA SER A 419 8.18 2.77 20.92
C SER A 419 9.21 2.98 22.03
N LEU A 420 10.27 3.75 21.80
CA LEU A 420 11.40 3.95 22.72
C LEU A 420 11.42 5.35 23.37
N GLY A 421 10.79 6.33 22.75
CA GLY A 421 10.76 7.70 23.25
C GLY A 421 12.16 8.30 23.42
N ALA A 422 12.43 8.84 24.60
CA ALA A 422 13.71 9.42 24.97
C ALA A 422 14.84 8.38 25.17
N ASP A 423 14.50 7.09 25.29
CA ASP A 423 15.48 5.99 25.41
C ASP A 423 16.14 5.65 24.06
N LEU A 424 15.65 6.23 22.94
CA LEU A 424 16.28 6.02 21.62
C LEU A 424 17.66 6.70 21.60
N PRO A 425 18.75 5.94 21.41
CA PRO A 425 20.09 6.51 21.29
C PRO A 425 20.17 7.45 20.08
N GLN A 426 20.90 8.56 20.22
CA GLN A 426 21.06 9.55 19.13
C GLN A 426 19.73 10.07 18.57
N SER A 427 18.73 10.22 19.41
CA SER A 427 17.46 10.86 19.07
C SER A 427 17.62 12.30 18.59
N ASP A 428 18.70 12.98 18.98
CA ASP A 428 19.14 14.27 18.46
C ASP A 428 19.47 14.19 16.95
N VAL A 429 20.17 13.15 16.49
CA VAL A 429 20.46 12.93 15.06
C VAL A 429 19.16 12.73 14.29
N ALA A 430 18.21 11.97 14.83
CA ALA A 430 16.90 11.80 14.23
C ALA A 430 16.13 13.12 14.10
N LEU A 431 16.19 13.98 15.13
CA LEU A 431 15.62 15.34 15.11
C LEU A 431 16.26 16.20 14.02
N HIS A 432 17.60 16.24 13.98
CA HIS A 432 18.32 17.00 12.97
C HIS A 432 18.02 16.53 11.55
N THR A 433 17.87 15.22 11.35
CA THR A 433 17.48 14.64 10.05
C THR A 433 16.07 15.08 9.64
N ALA A 434 15.11 15.04 10.57
CA ALA A 434 13.75 15.51 10.30
C ALA A 434 13.74 16.99 9.92
N LEU A 435 14.44 17.84 10.70
CA LEU A 435 14.49 19.28 10.47
C LEU A 435 15.18 19.62 9.15
N SER A 436 16.33 18.97 8.82
CA SER A 436 17.02 19.23 7.56
C SER A 436 16.16 18.87 6.34
N VAL A 437 15.46 17.73 6.39
CA VAL A 437 14.56 17.31 5.31
C VAL A 437 13.38 18.29 5.14
N ILE A 438 12.80 18.76 6.24
CA ILE A 438 11.71 19.73 6.20
C ILE A 438 12.20 21.09 5.64
N GLU A 439 13.37 21.54 6.06
CA GLU A 439 13.99 22.82 5.64
C GLU A 439 14.40 22.78 4.17
N ASP A 440 15.03 21.68 3.71
CA ASP A 440 15.44 21.47 2.32
C ASP A 440 14.22 21.47 1.37
N ASP A 441 13.16 20.76 1.75
CA ASP A 441 11.92 20.73 0.96
C ASP A 441 11.16 22.06 1.00
N ALA A 442 11.26 22.80 2.13
CA ALA A 442 10.67 24.12 2.25
C ALA A 442 11.38 25.18 1.37
N ALA A 443 12.67 24.98 1.10
CA ALA A 443 13.48 25.87 0.24
C ALA A 443 13.44 25.49 -1.24
N ALA A 444 13.07 24.24 -1.59
CA ALA A 444 13.12 23.73 -2.94
C ALA A 444 11.99 24.25 -3.82
N SER A 445 12.31 24.59 -5.07
CA SER A 445 11.32 24.94 -6.12
C SER A 445 10.48 23.73 -6.56
N HIS A 446 11.00 22.50 -6.42
CA HIS A 446 10.32 21.23 -6.69
C HIS A 446 10.08 20.49 -5.39
N TYR A 447 8.89 20.65 -4.87
CA TYR A 447 8.45 20.12 -3.60
C TYR A 447 8.19 18.61 -3.63
N SER A 448 8.92 17.84 -2.83
CA SER A 448 8.66 16.41 -2.60
C SER A 448 7.68 16.22 -1.44
N LYS A 449 6.37 16.17 -1.76
CA LYS A 449 5.30 16.08 -0.75
C LYS A 449 5.49 14.97 0.29
N GLY A 450 5.94 13.79 -0.13
CA GLY A 450 6.06 12.62 0.75
C GLY A 450 7.14 12.80 1.82
N ARG A 451 8.28 13.37 1.45
CA ARG A 451 9.47 13.50 2.30
C ARG A 451 9.26 14.52 3.43
N CYS A 452 8.75 15.69 3.10
CA CYS A 452 8.43 16.71 4.10
C CYS A 452 7.35 16.24 5.08
N MET A 453 6.30 15.56 4.59
CA MET A 453 5.25 15.00 5.44
C MET A 453 5.78 13.94 6.41
N ALA A 454 6.67 13.05 5.95
CA ALA A 454 7.32 12.08 6.82
C ALA A 454 8.20 12.74 7.90
N GLY A 455 8.92 13.82 7.54
CA GLY A 455 9.69 14.63 8.50
C GLY A 455 8.81 15.31 9.55
N LEU A 456 7.69 15.88 9.15
CA LEU A 456 6.73 16.51 10.06
C LEU A 456 6.06 15.49 11.01
N GLU A 457 5.74 14.29 10.53
CA GLU A 457 5.18 13.23 11.38
C GLU A 457 6.21 12.74 12.39
N LEU A 458 7.49 12.59 11.99
CA LEU A 458 8.58 12.29 12.93
C LEU A 458 8.72 13.39 14.00
N LEU A 459 8.73 14.65 13.61
CA LEU A 459 8.81 15.79 14.54
C LEU A 459 7.62 15.80 15.50
N LYS A 460 6.42 15.55 15.03
CA LYS A 460 5.22 15.42 15.85
C LYS A 460 5.35 14.29 16.88
N GLN A 461 5.82 13.12 16.44
CA GLN A 461 6.04 11.99 17.34
C GLN A 461 7.12 12.29 18.38
N MET A 462 8.17 13.01 18.00
CA MET A 462 9.21 13.46 18.95
C MET A 462 8.67 14.43 19.98
N CYS A 463 7.81 15.36 19.60
CA CYS A 463 7.14 16.25 20.57
C CYS A 463 6.32 15.46 21.62
N LEU A 464 5.69 14.33 21.18
CA LEU A 464 4.88 13.47 22.07
C LEU A 464 5.74 12.58 22.98
N SER A 465 6.76 11.93 22.42
CA SER A 465 7.46 10.82 23.09
C SER A 465 8.85 11.18 23.61
N ALA A 466 9.49 12.23 23.07
CA ALA A 466 10.84 12.67 23.45
C ALA A 466 10.96 14.22 23.55
N PRO A 467 10.09 14.90 24.33
CA PRO A 467 10.05 16.37 24.37
C PRO A 467 11.35 17.00 24.84
N THR A 468 12.13 16.32 25.68
CA THR A 468 13.44 16.81 26.17
C THR A 468 14.48 16.95 25.06
N VAL A 469 14.42 16.07 24.04
CA VAL A 469 15.30 16.15 22.85
C VAL A 469 14.90 17.34 21.98
N VAL A 470 13.60 17.53 21.76
CA VAL A 470 13.08 18.68 21.01
C VAL A 470 13.38 20.00 21.71
N LEU A 471 13.38 20.02 23.04
CA LEU A 471 13.69 21.19 23.84
C LEU A 471 15.13 21.67 23.64
N ALA A 472 16.07 20.75 23.39
CA ALA A 472 17.49 21.10 23.19
C ALA A 472 17.70 21.97 21.93
N ASP A 473 16.85 21.80 20.87
CA ASP A 473 16.93 22.59 19.63
C ASP A 473 15.61 23.35 19.33
N VAL A 474 14.95 23.82 20.39
CA VAL A 474 13.61 24.41 20.33
C VAL A 474 13.51 25.64 19.45
N ASP A 475 14.58 26.46 19.37
CA ASP A 475 14.61 27.64 18.50
C ASP A 475 14.54 27.27 17.03
N ARG A 476 15.28 26.25 16.60
CA ARG A 476 15.26 25.76 15.24
C ARG A 476 13.90 25.12 14.91
N VAL A 477 13.38 24.29 15.82
CA VAL A 477 12.06 23.66 15.65
C VAL A 477 10.95 24.71 15.49
N SER A 478 10.93 25.73 16.37
CA SER A 478 9.91 26.77 16.31
C SER A 478 10.02 27.62 15.03
N ASN A 479 11.24 27.90 14.55
CA ASN A 479 11.47 28.59 13.29
C ASN A 479 10.99 27.77 12.09
N THR A 480 11.37 26.50 12.03
CA THR A 480 10.98 25.58 10.94
C THR A 480 9.46 25.43 10.88
N LEU A 481 8.79 25.20 12.02
CA LEU A 481 7.33 25.13 12.09
C LEU A 481 6.67 26.43 11.64
N ALA A 482 7.19 27.58 12.08
CA ALA A 482 6.68 28.89 11.67
C ALA A 482 6.80 29.11 10.15
N GLN A 483 7.94 28.75 9.57
CA GLN A 483 8.20 28.89 8.13
C GLN A 483 7.28 27.98 7.29
N VAL A 484 7.21 26.69 7.65
CA VAL A 484 6.42 25.71 6.88
C VAL A 484 4.91 25.94 7.02
N SER A 485 4.45 26.37 8.19
CA SER A 485 3.04 26.74 8.40
C SER A 485 2.58 27.91 7.54
N CYS A 486 3.49 28.74 7.02
CA CYS A 486 3.19 29.88 6.15
C CYS A 486 3.28 29.55 4.64
N GLN A 487 3.66 28.33 4.28
CA GLN A 487 3.82 27.97 2.88
C GLN A 487 2.50 27.96 2.10
N PRO A 488 2.52 28.28 0.79
CA PRO A 488 1.34 28.26 -0.05
C PRO A 488 0.80 26.85 -0.31
N HIS A 489 1.63 25.82 -0.09
CA HIS A 489 1.22 24.43 -0.23
C HIS A 489 0.33 24.00 0.94
N HIS A 490 -0.96 23.98 0.68
CA HIS A 490 -2.00 23.77 1.68
C HIS A 490 -1.80 22.52 2.55
N ARG A 491 -1.40 21.38 1.97
CA ARG A 491 -1.29 20.10 2.69
C ARG A 491 -0.13 20.10 3.70
N THR A 492 1.02 20.64 3.32
CA THR A 492 2.18 20.75 4.23
C THR A 492 1.96 21.74 5.35
N ALA A 493 1.33 22.85 5.03
CA ALA A 493 0.95 23.81 6.05
C ALA A 493 -0.01 23.19 7.08
N LEU A 494 -0.96 22.34 6.63
CA LEU A 494 -1.85 21.58 7.51
C LEU A 494 -1.09 20.61 8.42
N GLU A 495 -0.15 19.84 7.87
CA GLU A 495 0.64 18.90 8.68
C GLU A 495 1.56 19.64 9.66
N ALA A 496 2.19 20.74 9.25
CA ALA A 496 2.96 21.57 10.16
C ALA A 496 2.09 22.15 11.30
N LEU A 497 0.86 22.57 11.00
CA LEU A 497 -0.10 23.01 12.00
C LEU A 497 -0.52 21.88 12.94
N ALA A 498 -0.58 20.63 12.46
CA ALA A 498 -0.88 19.46 13.29
C ALA A 498 0.27 19.09 14.26
N VAL A 499 1.49 19.56 14.01
CA VAL A 499 2.63 19.43 14.95
C VAL A 499 2.55 20.45 16.10
N CYS A 500 1.95 21.61 15.85
CA CYS A 500 1.92 22.71 16.84
C CYS A 500 1.24 22.33 18.17
N PRO A 501 0.07 21.65 18.24
CA PRO A 501 -0.53 21.29 19.52
C PRO A 501 0.36 20.42 20.40
N PRO A 502 0.95 19.29 19.96
CA PRO A 502 1.92 18.53 20.77
C PRO A 502 3.13 19.38 21.19
N PHE A 503 3.65 20.23 20.31
CA PHE A 503 4.74 21.14 20.67
C PHE A 503 4.35 22.07 21.83
N PHE A 504 3.18 22.72 21.77
CA PHE A 504 2.71 23.59 22.83
C PHE A 504 2.46 22.87 24.16
N VAL A 505 1.91 21.68 24.12
CA VAL A 505 1.56 20.91 25.31
C VAL A 505 2.79 20.32 25.99
N HIS A 506 3.74 19.77 25.24
CA HIS A 506 4.82 18.95 25.80
C HIS A 506 6.17 19.64 25.81
N VAL A 507 6.46 20.57 24.90
CA VAL A 507 7.76 21.22 24.74
C VAL A 507 7.74 22.67 25.23
N ALA A 508 6.80 23.47 24.76
CA ALA A 508 6.74 24.91 25.02
C ALA A 508 6.65 25.32 26.51
N PRO A 509 6.05 24.55 27.45
CA PRO A 509 6.04 24.91 28.87
C PRO A 509 7.44 25.02 29.49
N GLN A 510 8.42 24.33 28.95
CA GLN A 510 9.81 24.36 29.41
C GLN A 510 10.71 25.26 28.54
N ALA A 511 10.22 25.66 27.36
CA ALA A 511 10.94 26.46 26.39
C ALA A 511 10.92 27.95 26.71
N PRO A 512 11.83 28.76 26.12
CA PRO A 512 11.74 30.22 26.16
C PRO A 512 10.42 30.74 25.60
N ALA A 513 9.80 31.74 26.23
CA ALA A 513 8.51 32.28 25.77
C ALA A 513 8.56 32.79 24.32
N ALA A 514 9.71 33.32 23.89
CA ALA A 514 9.91 33.81 22.52
C ALA A 514 9.62 32.79 21.43
N CYS A 515 9.88 31.49 21.68
CA CYS A 515 9.58 30.41 20.73
C CYS A 515 8.06 30.22 20.54
N ALA A 516 7.32 30.23 21.63
CA ALA A 516 5.86 30.16 21.62
C ALA A 516 5.22 31.42 21.00
N GLU A 517 5.74 32.61 21.34
CA GLU A 517 5.30 33.89 20.75
C GLU A 517 5.40 33.88 19.22
N ARG A 518 6.55 33.45 18.68
CA ARG A 518 6.80 33.37 17.23
C ARG A 518 5.79 32.49 16.51
N LEU A 519 5.49 31.35 17.07
CA LEU A 519 4.47 30.45 16.50
C LEU A 519 3.07 31.05 16.60
N CYS A 520 2.71 31.64 17.75
CA CYS A 520 1.42 32.29 17.93
C CYS A 520 1.18 33.43 16.93
N GLU A 521 2.20 34.21 16.60
CA GLU A 521 2.10 35.25 15.56
C GLU A 521 1.75 34.67 14.19
N VAL A 522 2.35 33.54 13.84
CA VAL A 522 2.06 32.83 12.57
C VAL A 522 0.66 32.23 12.56
N LEU A 523 0.21 31.66 13.68
CA LEU A 523 -1.13 31.07 13.82
C LEU A 523 -2.25 32.11 13.68
N CYS A 524 -1.99 33.36 14.03
CA CYS A 524 -2.95 34.45 13.90
C CYS A 524 -3.09 35.01 12.48
N ARG A 525 -2.21 34.66 11.54
CA ARG A 525 -2.28 35.16 10.16
C ARG A 525 -3.57 34.72 9.46
N PRO A 526 -4.13 35.56 8.58
CA PRO A 526 -5.29 35.15 7.77
C PRO A 526 -4.90 34.00 6.85
N ARG A 527 -5.85 33.08 6.62
CA ARG A 527 -5.70 31.92 5.76
C ARG A 527 -6.92 31.78 4.86
N ASP A 528 -6.67 31.49 3.59
CA ASP A 528 -7.72 31.39 2.57
C ASP A 528 -8.47 30.05 2.62
N HIS A 529 -7.90 29.04 3.28
CA HIS A 529 -8.48 27.69 3.34
C HIS A 529 -9.04 27.36 4.71
N ALA A 530 -10.32 26.94 4.75
CA ALA A 530 -11.06 26.66 5.99
C ALA A 530 -10.39 25.62 6.89
N ALA A 531 -9.84 24.52 6.32
CA ALA A 531 -9.15 23.51 7.11
C ALA A 531 -7.85 24.01 7.76
N ALA A 532 -7.09 24.86 7.06
CA ALA A 532 -5.88 25.45 7.60
C ALA A 532 -6.19 26.49 8.67
N LEU A 533 -7.31 27.18 8.52
CA LEU A 533 -7.81 28.11 9.50
C LEU A 533 -8.25 27.38 10.78
N ASP A 534 -9.02 26.29 10.66
CA ASP A 534 -9.42 25.45 11.80
C ASP A 534 -8.20 24.84 12.52
N ALA A 535 -7.24 24.28 11.77
CA ALA A 535 -6.00 23.74 12.33
C ALA A 535 -5.18 24.79 13.06
N SER A 536 -5.14 26.04 12.55
CA SER A 536 -4.47 27.16 13.23
C SER A 536 -5.14 27.51 14.55
N LEU A 537 -6.47 27.47 14.59
CA LEU A 537 -7.24 27.73 15.82
C LEU A 537 -7.06 26.61 16.85
N VAL A 538 -7.02 25.34 16.41
CA VAL A 538 -6.68 24.21 17.30
C VAL A 538 -5.29 24.37 17.92
N ALA A 539 -4.30 24.77 17.12
CA ALA A 539 -2.95 25.02 17.60
C ALA A 539 -2.88 26.22 18.55
N LEU A 540 -3.64 27.28 18.26
CA LEU A 540 -3.73 28.47 19.12
C LEU A 540 -4.40 28.15 20.46
N ASP A 541 -5.44 27.33 20.45
CA ASP A 541 -6.11 26.86 21.67
C ASP A 541 -5.14 26.10 22.59
N ALA A 542 -4.39 25.14 22.02
CA ALA A 542 -3.34 24.41 22.73
C ALA A 542 -2.26 25.36 23.30
N ALA A 543 -1.85 26.40 22.55
CA ALA A 543 -0.89 27.39 22.99
C ALA A 543 -1.41 28.19 24.18
N LEU A 544 -2.63 28.68 24.12
CA LEU A 544 -3.26 29.47 25.20
C LEU A 544 -3.39 28.63 26.47
N CYS A 545 -3.88 27.41 26.38
CA CYS A 545 -4.06 26.53 27.53
C CYS A 545 -2.72 26.12 28.18
N ALA A 546 -1.67 25.88 27.36
CA ALA A 546 -0.39 25.37 27.85
C ALA A 546 0.55 26.48 28.38
N VAL A 547 0.66 27.60 27.66
CA VAL A 547 1.65 28.65 27.90
C VAL A 547 1.06 30.06 27.97
N GLY A 548 -0.26 30.22 27.83
CA GLY A 548 -0.94 31.52 27.73
C GLY A 548 -0.48 32.57 28.77
N PRO A 549 -0.38 32.27 30.10
CA PRO A 549 0.05 33.24 31.11
C PRO A 549 1.47 33.76 30.91
N ARG A 550 2.30 33.06 30.12
CA ARG A 550 3.71 33.46 29.84
C ARG A 550 3.83 34.31 28.57
N LEU A 551 2.75 34.42 27.79
CA LEU A 551 2.76 35.12 26.51
C LEU A 551 2.48 36.60 26.71
N ALA A 552 3.39 37.45 26.26
CA ALA A 552 3.18 38.90 26.24
C ALA A 552 2.10 39.31 25.26
N SER A 553 1.92 38.51 24.19
CA SER A 553 0.88 38.69 23.15
C SER A 553 -0.51 38.21 23.57
N LEU A 554 -0.72 37.66 24.79
CA LEU A 554 -1.99 37.11 25.25
C LEU A 554 -3.21 38.02 24.97
N PRO A 555 -3.21 39.32 25.27
CA PRO A 555 -4.37 40.17 24.99
C PRO A 555 -4.75 40.20 23.50
N ARG A 556 -3.73 40.30 22.63
CA ARG A 556 -3.91 40.31 21.18
C ARG A 556 -4.48 38.98 20.66
N LEU A 557 -3.98 37.86 21.21
CA LEU A 557 -4.45 36.52 20.81
C LEU A 557 -5.93 36.32 21.19
N LEU A 558 -6.33 36.75 22.38
CA LEU A 558 -7.72 36.68 22.84
C LEU A 558 -8.65 37.59 22.01
N GLN A 559 -8.16 38.76 21.59
CA GLN A 559 -8.91 39.63 20.66
C GLN A 559 -9.13 39.00 19.29
N VAL A 560 -8.17 38.22 18.78
CA VAL A 560 -8.36 37.44 17.53
C VAL A 560 -9.49 36.44 17.70
N ILE A 561 -9.59 35.75 18.84
CA ILE A 561 -10.69 34.81 19.12
C ILE A 561 -12.03 35.55 19.15
N ALA A 562 -12.11 36.68 19.85
CA ALA A 562 -13.32 37.49 19.95
C ALA A 562 -13.80 37.96 18.57
N THR A 563 -12.87 38.39 17.72
CA THR A 563 -13.18 38.82 16.35
C THR A 563 -13.68 37.64 15.49
N ARG A 564 -13.01 36.48 15.56
CA ARG A 564 -13.36 35.30 14.78
C ARG A 564 -14.61 34.57 15.29
N LEU A 565 -15.05 34.84 16.51
CA LEU A 565 -16.32 34.35 17.05
C LEU A 565 -17.54 34.86 16.22
N GLN A 566 -17.39 36.00 15.55
CA GLN A 566 -18.43 36.56 14.68
C GLN A 566 -18.45 35.92 13.30
N ASP A 567 -17.36 35.29 12.85
CA ASP A 567 -17.24 34.66 11.53
C ASP A 567 -17.95 33.30 11.50
N PRO A 568 -18.90 33.06 10.58
CA PRO A 568 -19.63 31.80 10.48
C PRO A 568 -18.73 30.56 10.29
N VAL A 569 -17.58 30.70 9.62
CA VAL A 569 -16.67 29.58 9.33
C VAL A 569 -15.93 29.10 10.57
N THR A 570 -15.52 30.03 11.45
CA THR A 570 -14.68 29.76 12.61
C THR A 570 -15.42 29.72 13.94
N ARG A 571 -16.67 30.15 13.92
CA ARG A 571 -17.51 30.34 15.10
C ARG A 571 -17.55 29.13 16.04
N VAL A 572 -17.80 27.93 15.49
CA VAL A 572 -17.91 26.70 16.28
C VAL A 572 -16.62 26.43 17.06
N ARG A 573 -15.49 26.58 16.40
CA ARG A 573 -14.19 26.40 17.02
C ARG A 573 -13.91 27.47 18.07
N CYS A 574 -14.20 28.72 17.76
CA CYS A 574 -13.99 29.82 18.71
C CYS A 574 -14.86 29.69 19.97
N VAL A 575 -16.10 29.18 19.85
CA VAL A 575 -16.95 28.85 21.02
C VAL A 575 -16.28 27.80 21.92
N GLN A 576 -15.70 26.75 21.31
CA GLN A 576 -14.93 25.73 22.06
C GLN A 576 -13.70 26.34 22.73
N MET A 577 -12.94 27.19 22.03
CA MET A 577 -11.78 27.88 22.58
C MET A 577 -12.13 28.79 23.75
N VAL A 578 -13.23 29.52 23.68
CA VAL A 578 -13.71 30.33 24.82
C VAL A 578 -13.96 29.43 26.04
N ARG A 579 -14.63 28.31 25.86
CA ARG A 579 -14.84 27.31 26.92
C ARG A 579 -13.51 26.86 27.53
N ASP A 580 -12.56 26.44 26.67
CA ASP A 580 -11.31 25.83 27.09
C ASP A 580 -10.39 26.86 27.83
N VAL A 581 -10.32 28.08 27.30
CA VAL A 581 -9.62 29.22 27.97
C VAL A 581 -10.26 29.55 29.35
N MET A 582 -11.60 29.58 29.45
CA MET A 582 -12.30 29.83 30.71
C MET A 582 -12.12 28.70 31.73
N THR A 583 -12.01 27.45 31.29
CA THR A 583 -11.79 26.31 32.17
C THR A 583 -10.33 26.13 32.56
N CYS A 584 -9.39 26.75 31.86
CA CYS A 584 -7.96 26.67 32.13
C CYS A 584 -7.60 27.44 33.40
N ARG A 585 -7.27 26.74 34.51
CA ARG A 585 -6.97 27.34 35.83
C ARG A 585 -5.89 28.41 35.80
N SER A 586 -4.86 28.23 34.98
CA SER A 586 -3.74 29.17 34.87
C SER A 586 -4.13 30.51 34.24
N LEU A 587 -5.24 30.55 33.50
CA LEU A 587 -5.73 31.74 32.79
C LEU A 587 -6.87 32.45 33.53
N GLN A 588 -7.57 31.77 34.43
CA GLN A 588 -8.75 32.32 35.12
C GLN A 588 -8.52 33.60 35.89
N THR A 589 -7.28 33.86 36.34
CA THR A 589 -6.93 35.08 37.06
C THR A 589 -6.43 36.22 36.17
N CYS A 590 -6.35 35.99 34.85
CA CYS A 590 -5.81 36.99 33.92
C CYS A 590 -6.88 37.99 33.49
N MET A 591 -6.66 39.29 33.65
CA MET A 591 -7.59 40.33 33.23
C MET A 591 -8.04 40.26 31.78
N PRO A 592 -7.13 40.00 30.78
CA PRO A 592 -7.55 39.87 29.39
C PRO A 592 -8.52 38.72 29.13
N VAL A 593 -8.45 37.66 29.93
CA VAL A 593 -9.41 36.51 29.83
C VAL A 593 -10.79 36.92 30.34
N HIS A 594 -10.86 37.73 31.39
CA HIS A 594 -12.12 38.31 31.87
C HIS A 594 -12.75 39.24 30.83
N GLU A 595 -11.94 39.99 30.08
CA GLU A 595 -12.41 40.82 28.97
C GLU A 595 -13.01 39.97 27.84
N LEU A 596 -12.31 38.93 27.41
CA LEU A 596 -12.84 37.95 26.44
C LEU A 596 -14.17 37.37 26.92
N GLY A 597 -14.26 36.99 28.19
CA GLY A 597 -15.49 36.49 28.82
C GLY A 597 -16.67 37.47 28.66
N ARG A 598 -16.46 38.72 29.03
CA ARG A 598 -17.50 39.76 28.89
C ARG A 598 -17.91 40.01 27.45
N GLU A 599 -16.96 40.14 26.54
CA GLU A 599 -17.21 40.37 25.12
C GLU A 599 -17.94 39.20 24.45
N SER A 600 -17.67 37.96 24.88
CA SER A 600 -18.29 36.77 24.31
C SER A 600 -19.71 36.49 24.79
N LEU A 601 -20.11 36.97 25.97
CA LEU A 601 -21.40 36.71 26.61
C LEU A 601 -22.62 36.93 25.67
N PRO A 602 -22.79 38.09 25.00
CA PRO A 602 -23.96 38.32 24.16
C PRO A 602 -24.01 37.40 22.92
N LEU A 603 -22.84 37.06 22.36
CA LEU A 603 -22.74 36.16 21.23
C LEU A 603 -23.03 34.71 21.62
N LEU A 604 -22.46 34.21 22.73
CA LEU A 604 -22.75 32.89 23.26
C LEU A 604 -24.22 32.72 23.58
N ALA A 605 -24.88 33.74 24.14
CA ALA A 605 -26.29 33.75 24.39
C ALA A 605 -27.12 33.64 23.11
N SER A 606 -26.72 34.35 22.05
CA SER A 606 -27.38 34.26 20.75
C SER A 606 -27.24 32.88 20.09
N PHE A 607 -26.11 32.20 20.32
CA PHE A 607 -25.80 30.86 19.77
C PHE A 607 -26.45 29.73 20.57
N ALA A 608 -26.86 29.95 21.81
CA ALA A 608 -27.46 28.94 22.68
C ALA A 608 -28.70 28.26 22.10
N HIS A 609 -29.42 28.95 21.23
CA HIS A 609 -30.62 28.42 20.54
C HIS A 609 -30.32 27.83 19.13
N HIS A 610 -29.08 27.85 18.69
CA HIS A 610 -28.71 27.34 17.37
C HIS A 610 -28.65 25.82 17.37
N ARG A 611 -29.25 25.15 16.39
CA ARG A 611 -29.37 23.69 16.33
C ARG A 611 -28.04 22.96 16.44
N ASP A 612 -27.00 23.43 15.72
CA ASP A 612 -25.72 22.75 15.60
C ASP A 612 -24.67 23.19 16.63
N MET A 613 -24.87 24.34 17.26
CA MET A 613 -23.90 24.96 18.19
C MET A 613 -24.44 25.15 19.60
N GLY A 614 -25.76 25.00 19.80
CA GLY A 614 -26.40 25.36 21.07
C GLY A 614 -25.77 24.70 22.28
N ALA A 615 -25.47 23.40 22.20
CA ALA A 615 -24.82 22.69 23.29
C ALA A 615 -23.44 23.24 23.60
N ALA A 616 -22.60 23.48 22.58
CA ALA A 616 -21.25 24.04 22.74
C ALA A 616 -21.30 25.46 23.32
N ALA A 617 -22.25 26.29 22.85
CA ALA A 617 -22.45 27.66 23.34
C ALA A 617 -22.91 27.66 24.81
N LEU A 618 -23.80 26.77 25.20
CA LEU A 618 -24.24 26.63 26.60
C LEU A 618 -23.11 26.16 27.53
N HIS A 619 -22.27 25.22 27.06
CA HIS A 619 -21.08 24.82 27.81
C HIS A 619 -20.06 25.97 27.98
N ALA A 620 -19.81 26.74 26.92
CA ALA A 620 -18.94 27.90 26.99
C ALA A 620 -19.53 28.98 27.91
N LEU A 621 -20.84 29.24 27.80
CA LEU A 621 -21.53 30.21 28.68
C LEU A 621 -21.45 29.78 30.16
N HIS A 622 -21.63 28.50 30.45
CA HIS A 622 -21.45 27.97 31.80
C HIS A 622 -20.04 28.22 32.30
N SER A 623 -19.02 27.97 31.49
CA SER A 623 -17.61 28.21 31.86
C SER A 623 -17.35 29.70 32.15
N VAL A 624 -17.91 30.59 31.34
CA VAL A 624 -17.83 32.06 31.60
C VAL A 624 -18.56 32.43 32.90
N ALA A 625 -19.74 31.82 33.14
CA ALA A 625 -20.51 32.11 34.37
C ALA A 625 -19.82 31.59 35.64
N VAL A 626 -19.01 30.54 35.55
CA VAL A 626 -18.16 30.08 36.70
C VAL A 626 -17.05 31.07 37.01
N VAL A 627 -16.43 31.69 35.99
CA VAL A 627 -15.32 32.62 36.15
C VAL A 627 -15.81 34.05 36.47
N LEU A 628 -16.90 34.47 35.86
CA LEU A 628 -17.45 35.82 35.95
C LEU A 628 -18.96 35.78 36.33
N PRO A 629 -19.28 35.33 37.56
CA PRO A 629 -20.70 35.10 37.92
C PRO A 629 -21.54 36.36 37.88
N SER A 630 -21.05 37.49 38.40
CA SER A 630 -21.77 38.77 38.42
C SER A 630 -22.01 39.35 37.02
N ASP A 631 -21.10 39.14 36.06
CA ASP A 631 -21.23 39.65 34.69
C ASP A 631 -22.16 38.75 33.85
N ALA A 632 -22.14 37.45 34.11
CA ALA A 632 -22.95 36.46 33.37
C ALA A 632 -24.39 36.33 33.84
N GLN A 633 -24.69 36.67 35.13
CA GLN A 633 -25.99 36.46 35.72
C GLN A 633 -27.18 37.06 34.92
N PRO A 634 -27.11 38.33 34.44
CA PRO A 634 -28.23 38.90 33.66
C PRO A 634 -28.51 38.10 32.37
N THR A 635 -27.47 37.72 31.66
CA THR A 635 -27.55 36.97 30.42
C THR A 635 -28.06 35.55 30.63
N VAL A 636 -27.63 34.88 31.70
CA VAL A 636 -28.10 33.53 32.06
C VAL A 636 -29.58 33.56 32.46
N LEU A 637 -30.00 34.57 33.26
CA LEU A 637 -31.41 34.72 33.63
C LEU A 637 -32.32 34.99 32.42
N GLU A 638 -31.88 35.82 31.48
CA GLU A 638 -32.61 36.04 30.22
C GLU A 638 -32.77 34.77 29.39
N LEU A 639 -31.70 33.98 29.27
CA LEU A 639 -31.74 32.69 28.57
C LEU A 639 -32.68 31.68 29.21
N LEU A 640 -32.72 31.61 30.56
CA LEU A 640 -33.57 30.68 31.28
C LEU A 640 -35.06 31.06 31.20
N GLN A 641 -35.38 32.30 30.86
CA GLN A 641 -36.77 32.77 30.60
C GLN A 641 -37.29 32.36 29.22
N ARG A 642 -36.42 31.93 28.28
CA ARG A 642 -36.79 31.47 26.94
C ARG A 642 -37.15 29.98 26.97
N PRO A 643 -37.95 29.50 25.96
CA PRO A 643 -38.33 28.08 25.90
C PRO A 643 -37.09 27.20 25.86
N MET A 644 -37.00 26.24 26.78
CA MET A 644 -35.91 25.27 26.87
C MET A 644 -35.89 24.36 25.64
N PRO A 645 -34.71 23.92 25.20
CA PRO A 645 -34.59 22.90 24.16
C PRO A 645 -35.24 21.57 24.60
N PRO A 646 -35.69 20.71 23.67
CA PRO A 646 -36.30 19.42 24.00
C PRO A 646 -35.43 18.58 24.94
N LEU A 647 -36.05 17.80 25.83
CA LEU A 647 -35.40 17.01 26.88
C LEU A 647 -34.33 16.01 26.35
N ASP A 648 -34.45 15.59 25.12
CA ASP A 648 -33.50 14.62 24.48
C ASP A 648 -32.32 15.28 23.79
N THR A 649 -32.05 16.57 24.03
CA THR A 649 -30.93 17.27 23.40
C THR A 649 -29.64 17.18 24.25
N PRO A 650 -28.45 17.11 23.62
CA PRO A 650 -27.17 17.15 24.33
C PRO A 650 -26.93 18.49 25.08
N ALA A 651 -27.76 19.49 24.88
CA ALA A 651 -27.73 20.79 25.56
C ALA A 651 -28.35 20.76 26.97
N LEU A 652 -29.13 19.73 27.32
CA LEU A 652 -29.86 19.68 28.60
C LEU A 652 -28.92 19.74 29.84
N PRO A 653 -27.81 18.97 29.93
CA PRO A 653 -26.91 19.02 31.10
C PRO A 653 -26.30 20.42 31.34
N PRO A 654 -25.76 21.14 30.31
CA PRO A 654 -25.24 22.49 30.48
C PRO A 654 -26.34 23.50 30.91
N THR A 655 -27.52 23.36 30.39
CA THR A 655 -28.66 24.22 30.74
C THR A 655 -29.06 24.04 32.21
N LEU A 656 -29.12 22.81 32.70
CA LEU A 656 -29.37 22.52 34.13
C LEU A 656 -28.24 23.06 35.02
N ALA A 657 -26.96 22.93 34.61
CA ALA A 657 -25.85 23.50 35.35
C ALA A 657 -25.92 25.01 35.43
N LEU A 658 -26.31 25.70 34.35
CA LEU A 658 -26.53 27.16 34.34
C LEU A 658 -27.71 27.56 35.23
N ALA A 659 -28.80 26.78 35.23
CA ALA A 659 -29.93 27.05 36.12
C ALA A 659 -29.57 26.94 37.61
N GLN A 660 -28.84 25.87 37.96
CA GLN A 660 -28.33 25.69 39.33
C GLN A 660 -27.42 26.85 39.76
N GLN A 661 -26.54 27.30 38.87
CA GLN A 661 -25.63 28.40 39.12
C GLN A 661 -26.38 29.74 39.28
N ALA A 662 -27.40 29.99 38.43
CA ALA A 662 -28.23 31.20 38.58
C ALA A 662 -29.02 31.25 39.87
N VAL A 663 -29.35 30.11 40.50
CA VAL A 663 -30.04 30.04 41.81
C VAL A 663 -29.06 30.25 42.98
N GLN A 664 -27.76 30.00 42.81
CA GLN A 664 -26.72 30.14 43.83
C GLN A 664 -26.27 31.60 44.01
N TYR A 665 -26.42 32.43 43.01
CA TYR A 665 -26.05 33.83 42.97
C TYR A 665 -27.32 34.71 42.89
#